data_fc4642e3cad2728311a6adf627f3dcd4
#
_entry.id   fc4642e3cad2728311a6adf627f3dcd4
#
_cell.length_a   1.000
_cell.length_b   1.000
_cell.length_c   1.000
_cell.angle_alpha   90.00
_cell.angle_beta   90.00
_cell.angle_gamma   90.00
#
_symmetry.space_group_name_H-M   'P 1'
#
loop_
_entity.id
_entity.type
_entity.pdbx_description
1 polymer ?
#
loop_
_entity_poly.entity_id
_entity_poly.type
_entity_poly.pdbx_seq_one_letter_code
_entity_poly.pdbx_strand_id
1 'polypeptide(L)'
;NGIAKVEVQREDASLGTIRLAVIWRDNIAAGKSSYEVVNQVERDKAYPLDQDRRLDTTLLINGLPLIHIELKSPRVAFLDAFHQIKKYDREGKFRGIYSSLQMFVVTNKVDTRYIAAARESKLNKQFLTKWVDKDNQPMIDLNSFAHEVLSIPRAHQMVMQYSVIDDSKKALILLRPYQIHAIEAVQEASRRQESGYIWHTTGSGKTLTSYKVARNLLQIPAIQKTIFVVDRRDLDQQTTSSFLSYAANDVIDIDETDNTHELVKRLGGNDKRVVVTTIQKITTMMRKFEEGKYQRDAGKIKDLRVAFVVDECHRAVTPQTQKEIKAYFKNSLWYGFTGTPIFKENKRKQVGDLAQTTHQQYGDRLHEYTVKEAIHDGAVLGFKVDYRNTIISDLLEEEIPDQAYEDKEHMLEVLDAILNKSQQQLNIPKGVGKSNEAILTVKSIPRAQAYYNLLKSILAGKERVKVSERVKQHLPDFPKFTITHSVSENEEESIGYQDHMKQVMEDYNQEFGTHFSLADLRGFNSDVNNRLARKQDKYLYRNEQLDLVIVVDRLLTGFDAPCLSTIFIDREPMKPQHLIQAFSRTNRINDSNKMYGQIVTFRSPKEYKKRINEALVLYSKGGFGKAIAEDWDTVLSQFETSLKTIRNFAPTPNDVLGLSDRQKRVFVILFREFDHNFAHLKSFSTYDNEMLKKYDFTEEDYEDYEDDEEEYEEDKKVGFFSRLKDKLFNVSEDEIDQEELEAVLDDYEEEEYEEETPVKKKP
;
A
#
# COMPACT_ATOMS: atom_id res chain seq x y z
N ASN A 1 5.29 -22.57 11.07
CA ASN A 1 5.33 -22.76 12.52
C ASN A 1 6.58 -23.54 13.01
N GLY A 2 7.41 -24.10 12.12
CA GLY A 2 8.59 -24.90 12.46
C GLY A 2 8.28 -26.24 13.15
N ILE A 3 7.02 -26.60 13.27
CA ILE A 3 6.59 -27.86 13.86
C ILE A 3 5.86 -28.67 12.79
N ALA A 4 6.46 -29.81 12.42
CA ALA A 4 5.78 -30.82 11.63
C ALA A 4 5.06 -31.82 12.57
N LYS A 5 3.80 -32.06 12.31
CA LYS A 5 3.09 -33.22 12.90
C LYS A 5 3.42 -34.41 12.02
N VAL A 6 4.39 -35.21 12.43
CA VAL A 6 4.70 -36.44 11.73
C VAL A 6 4.17 -37.59 12.60
N GLU A 7 3.29 -38.40 12.06
CA GLU A 7 2.96 -39.68 12.64
C GLU A 7 4.08 -40.65 12.31
N VAL A 8 4.95 -40.90 13.29
CA VAL A 8 5.98 -41.93 13.17
C VAL A 8 5.40 -43.18 13.80
N GLN A 9 5.20 -44.23 13.01
CA GLN A 9 4.99 -45.58 13.53
C GLN A 9 6.29 -46.02 14.23
N ARG A 10 6.24 -46.07 15.53
CA ARG A 10 7.36 -46.59 16.33
C ARG A 10 7.28 -48.10 16.38
N GLU A 11 8.42 -48.75 16.51
CA GLU A 11 8.51 -50.22 16.79
C GLU A 11 7.74 -50.57 18.05
N ASP A 12 7.71 -49.70 19.04
CA ASP A 12 6.84 -49.80 20.22
C ASP A 12 5.60 -48.93 20.12
N ALA A 13 4.47 -49.54 19.78
CA ALA A 13 3.16 -48.87 19.62
C ALA A 13 2.68 -48.20 20.92
N SER A 14 3.17 -48.56 22.08
CA SER A 14 2.79 -47.99 23.39
C SER A 14 3.28 -46.53 23.55
N LEU A 15 4.26 -46.10 22.75
CA LEU A 15 4.84 -44.77 22.82
C LEU A 15 4.03 -43.70 22.04
N GLY A 16 2.97 -44.07 21.33
CA GLY A 16 2.04 -43.14 20.67
C GLY A 16 2.68 -42.29 19.56
N THR A 17 1.95 -41.25 19.13
CA THR A 17 2.37 -40.33 18.07
C THR A 17 3.34 -39.27 18.59
N ILE A 18 4.46 -39.03 17.90
CA ILE A 18 5.40 -37.95 18.23
C ILE A 18 5.10 -36.70 17.37
N ARG A 19 5.15 -35.55 18.00
CA ARG A 19 5.29 -34.26 17.33
C ARG A 19 6.75 -33.87 17.27
N LEU A 20 7.33 -33.83 16.08
CA LEU A 20 8.72 -33.41 15.89
C LEU A 20 8.77 -31.90 15.60
N ALA A 21 9.57 -31.19 16.38
CA ALA A 21 9.97 -29.83 16.02
C ALA A 21 11.03 -29.92 14.93
N VAL A 22 10.71 -29.51 13.72
CA VAL A 22 11.63 -29.53 12.57
C VAL A 22 12.54 -28.31 12.59
N ILE A 23 12.00 -27.15 12.97
CA ILE A 23 12.70 -25.87 13.10
C ILE A 23 12.25 -25.21 14.40
N TRP A 24 13.19 -24.72 15.18
CA TRP A 24 12.90 -24.03 16.43
C TRP A 24 12.61 -22.55 16.16
N ARG A 25 11.44 -22.07 16.58
CA ARG A 25 11.05 -20.66 16.53
C ARG A 25 11.61 -19.86 17.71
N ASP A 26 11.68 -20.50 18.85
CA ASP A 26 12.21 -19.95 20.09
C ASP A 26 13.58 -20.57 20.37
N ASN A 27 14.40 -19.91 21.14
CA ASN A 27 15.79 -20.35 21.42
C ASN A 27 16.64 -20.50 20.15
N ILE A 28 16.52 -19.55 19.22
CA ILE A 28 17.35 -19.47 18.02
C ILE A 28 18.83 -19.33 18.45
N ALA A 29 19.73 -20.01 17.77
CA ALA A 29 21.17 -20.08 18.07
C ALA A 29 21.52 -20.64 19.45
N ALA A 30 20.62 -21.34 20.13
CA ALA A 30 20.86 -21.97 21.42
C ALA A 30 21.40 -23.44 21.31
N GLY A 31 22.08 -23.77 20.23
CA GLY A 31 22.65 -25.09 19.97
C GLY A 31 21.66 -26.21 19.62
N LYS A 32 20.39 -25.85 19.35
CA LYS A 32 19.34 -26.83 18.98
C LYS A 32 19.12 -26.96 17.48
N SER A 33 19.79 -26.16 16.65
CA SER A 33 19.69 -26.19 15.20
C SER A 33 21.06 -26.30 14.57
N SER A 34 21.15 -27.09 13.48
CA SER A 34 22.29 -27.10 12.57
C SER A 34 22.07 -26.07 11.46
N TYR A 35 23.16 -25.47 10.98
CA TYR A 35 23.16 -24.50 9.91
C TYR A 35 24.20 -24.94 8.87
N GLU A 36 23.76 -24.99 7.63
CA GLU A 36 24.59 -25.47 6.52
C GLU A 36 24.40 -24.52 5.32
N VAL A 37 25.47 -24.33 4.56
CA VAL A 37 25.44 -23.61 3.28
C VAL A 37 25.86 -24.60 2.20
N VAL A 38 24.99 -24.79 1.23
CA VAL A 38 25.27 -25.65 0.07
C VAL A 38 25.33 -24.81 -1.18
N ASN A 39 26.31 -25.10 -2.01
CA ASN A 39 26.56 -24.38 -3.26
C ASN A 39 26.38 -25.30 -4.45
N GLN A 40 25.92 -24.74 -5.58
CA GLN A 40 25.91 -25.40 -6.88
C GLN A 40 25.14 -26.73 -6.89
N VAL A 41 24.00 -26.77 -6.23
CA VAL A 41 23.15 -27.95 -6.13
C VAL A 41 22.51 -28.26 -7.48
N GLU A 42 22.82 -29.43 -8.04
CA GLU A 42 22.26 -29.89 -9.28
C GLU A 42 20.79 -30.31 -9.10
N ARG A 43 19.96 -29.87 -10.05
CA ARG A 43 18.53 -30.19 -10.12
C ARG A 43 18.24 -30.74 -11.51
N ASP A 44 18.03 -32.03 -11.59
CA ASP A 44 17.76 -32.74 -12.82
C ASP A 44 16.48 -32.21 -13.50
N LYS A 45 16.42 -32.39 -14.80
CA LYS A 45 15.22 -32.14 -15.58
C LYS A 45 14.05 -33.00 -15.09
N ALA A 46 12.89 -32.37 -14.93
CA ALA A 46 11.68 -33.07 -14.51
C ALA A 46 10.91 -33.66 -15.70
N TYR A 47 11.11 -33.12 -16.92
CA TYR A 47 10.43 -33.51 -18.17
C TYR A 47 11.41 -33.51 -19.33
N PRO A 48 11.12 -34.22 -20.47
CA PRO A 48 12.00 -34.29 -21.60
C PRO A 48 12.42 -32.97 -22.23
N LEU A 49 11.57 -31.95 -22.15
CA LEU A 49 11.83 -30.60 -22.70
C LEU A 49 12.48 -29.66 -21.68
N ASP A 50 12.65 -30.10 -20.45
CA ASP A 50 13.29 -29.34 -19.37
C ASP A 50 14.81 -29.50 -19.44
N GLN A 51 15.55 -28.63 -18.72
CA GLN A 51 17.00 -28.66 -18.62
C GLN A 51 17.45 -28.94 -17.19
N ASP A 52 18.60 -29.59 -17.07
CA ASP A 52 19.29 -29.67 -15.78
C ASP A 52 19.69 -28.25 -15.36
N ARG A 53 19.52 -27.95 -14.09
CA ARG A 53 19.86 -26.65 -13.51
C ARG A 53 20.77 -26.84 -12.32
N ARG A 54 21.55 -25.82 -12.06
CA ARG A 54 22.42 -25.74 -10.89
C ARG A 54 22.08 -24.50 -10.10
N LEU A 55 21.59 -24.70 -8.87
CA LEU A 55 21.20 -23.65 -7.96
C LEU A 55 22.45 -23.07 -7.30
N ASP A 56 22.59 -21.73 -7.24
CA ASP A 56 23.83 -21.09 -6.81
C ASP A 56 24.16 -21.38 -5.35
N THR A 57 23.41 -20.81 -4.42
CA THR A 57 23.68 -21.00 -2.98
C THR A 57 22.38 -21.17 -2.21
N THR A 58 22.35 -22.10 -1.29
CA THR A 58 21.17 -22.31 -0.43
C THR A 58 21.60 -22.48 1.04
N LEU A 59 20.95 -21.74 1.92
CA LEU A 59 21.11 -21.87 3.36
C LEU A 59 20.08 -22.85 3.92
N LEU A 60 20.56 -23.86 4.63
CA LEU A 60 19.74 -24.88 5.26
C LEU A 60 19.73 -24.69 6.78
N ILE A 61 18.57 -24.97 7.37
CA ILE A 61 18.42 -25.08 8.83
C ILE A 61 17.86 -26.47 9.13
N ASN A 62 18.58 -27.25 9.91
CA ASN A 62 18.27 -28.66 10.21
C ASN A 62 18.07 -29.50 8.93
N GLY A 63 18.89 -29.25 7.91
CA GLY A 63 18.83 -29.94 6.62
C GLY A 63 17.72 -29.47 5.68
N LEU A 64 16.85 -28.50 6.09
CA LEU A 64 15.80 -27.96 5.21
C LEU A 64 16.31 -26.71 4.48
N PRO A 65 16.21 -26.65 3.15
CA PRO A 65 16.52 -25.46 2.37
C PRO A 65 15.46 -24.36 2.64
N LEU A 66 15.89 -23.25 3.25
CA LEU A 66 14.98 -22.18 3.66
C LEU A 66 15.25 -20.87 2.95
N ILE A 67 16.51 -20.58 2.61
CA ILE A 67 16.89 -19.35 1.92
C ILE A 67 17.70 -19.73 0.68
N HIS A 68 17.22 -19.34 -0.48
CA HIS A 68 17.96 -19.51 -1.72
C HIS A 68 18.50 -18.17 -2.20
N ILE A 69 19.77 -18.15 -2.59
CA ILE A 69 20.50 -16.96 -3.03
C ILE A 69 20.94 -17.21 -4.47
N GLU A 70 20.45 -16.38 -5.37
CA GLU A 70 20.86 -16.39 -6.77
C GLU A 70 21.81 -15.23 -7.05
N LEU A 71 22.98 -15.55 -7.63
CA LEU A 71 24.08 -14.61 -7.82
C LEU A 71 24.31 -14.31 -9.30
N LYS A 72 24.59 -13.05 -9.59
CA LYS A 72 25.03 -12.59 -10.90
C LYS A 72 26.38 -11.87 -10.79
N SER A 73 27.07 -11.74 -11.91
CA SER A 73 28.25 -10.91 -12.02
C SER A 73 27.89 -9.44 -11.71
N PRO A 74 28.80 -8.63 -11.15
CA PRO A 74 28.57 -7.19 -10.96
C PRO A 74 28.24 -6.42 -12.24
N ARG A 75 28.54 -6.98 -13.41
CA ARG A 75 28.26 -6.40 -14.73
C ARG A 75 26.84 -6.71 -15.24
N VAL A 76 26.06 -7.47 -14.49
CA VAL A 76 24.71 -7.92 -14.85
C VAL A 76 23.73 -7.40 -13.82
N ALA A 77 22.55 -6.95 -14.25
CA ALA A 77 21.52 -6.46 -13.34
C ALA A 77 21.09 -7.54 -12.34
N PHE A 78 20.87 -7.16 -11.08
CA PHE A 78 20.37 -8.11 -10.06
C PHE A 78 18.97 -8.66 -10.42
N LEU A 79 18.22 -7.95 -11.27
CA LEU A 79 16.92 -8.40 -11.75
C LEU A 79 17.01 -9.69 -12.60
N ASP A 80 18.13 -9.95 -13.24
CA ASP A 80 18.33 -11.21 -13.98
C ASP A 80 18.39 -12.41 -13.04
N ALA A 81 18.90 -12.24 -11.82
CA ALA A 81 18.78 -13.26 -10.77
C ALA A 81 17.31 -13.51 -10.39
N PHE A 82 16.48 -12.44 -10.34
CA PHE A 82 15.06 -12.58 -10.09
C PHE A 82 14.32 -13.30 -11.21
N HIS A 83 14.61 -12.98 -12.47
CA HIS A 83 14.05 -13.66 -13.62
C HIS A 83 14.47 -15.13 -13.66
N GLN A 84 15.70 -15.43 -13.24
CA GLN A 84 16.19 -16.81 -13.15
C GLN A 84 15.44 -17.61 -12.08
N ILE A 85 15.16 -17.03 -10.90
CA ILE A 85 14.32 -17.66 -9.87
C ILE A 85 12.93 -17.96 -10.42
N LYS A 86 12.30 -17.01 -11.13
CA LYS A 86 11.00 -17.24 -11.78
C LYS A 86 11.06 -18.40 -12.77
N LYS A 87 12.11 -18.45 -13.58
CA LYS A 87 12.35 -19.55 -14.50
C LYS A 87 12.49 -20.90 -13.78
N TYR A 88 13.26 -20.95 -12.70
CA TYR A 88 13.44 -22.17 -11.89
C TYR A 88 12.13 -22.68 -11.30
N ASP A 89 11.26 -21.80 -10.78
CA ASP A 89 9.95 -22.23 -10.28
C ASP A 89 9.06 -22.77 -11.41
N ARG A 90 9.04 -22.12 -12.58
CA ARG A 90 8.31 -22.57 -13.78
C ARG A 90 8.78 -23.95 -14.22
N GLU A 91 10.08 -24.19 -14.22
CA GLU A 91 10.70 -25.49 -14.54
C GLU A 91 10.58 -26.51 -13.39
N GLY A 92 9.93 -26.15 -12.28
CA GLY A 92 9.70 -27.04 -11.15
C GLY A 92 10.94 -27.40 -10.33
N LYS A 93 12.02 -26.61 -10.41
CA LYS A 93 13.28 -26.87 -9.68
C LYS A 93 13.14 -26.73 -8.17
N PHE A 94 12.17 -25.95 -7.71
CA PHE A 94 11.84 -25.78 -6.28
C PHE A 94 10.82 -26.78 -5.74
N ARG A 95 10.74 -27.99 -6.35
CA ARG A 95 9.90 -29.10 -5.87
C ARG A 95 10.65 -30.01 -4.86
N GLY A 96 9.91 -30.90 -4.21
CA GLY A 96 10.44 -31.82 -3.20
C GLY A 96 10.90 -31.06 -1.96
N ILE A 97 12.10 -31.34 -1.46
CA ILE A 97 12.62 -30.68 -0.24
C ILE A 97 12.77 -29.16 -0.42
N TYR A 98 13.01 -28.66 -1.64
CA TYR A 98 13.11 -27.24 -1.94
C TYR A 98 11.77 -26.50 -1.87
N SER A 99 10.63 -27.21 -1.74
CA SER A 99 9.34 -26.57 -1.45
C SER A 99 9.27 -25.94 -0.06
N SER A 100 10.26 -26.19 0.81
CA SER A 100 10.40 -25.54 2.10
C SER A 100 11.02 -24.14 2.06
N LEU A 101 11.50 -23.68 0.90
CA LEU A 101 12.03 -22.33 0.73
C LEU A 101 11.04 -21.27 1.19
N GLN A 102 11.53 -20.29 1.95
CA GLN A 102 10.75 -19.20 2.50
C GLN A 102 11.24 -17.83 2.04
N MET A 103 12.51 -17.74 1.62
CA MET A 103 13.12 -16.49 1.22
C MET A 103 13.98 -16.69 -0.02
N PHE A 104 13.82 -15.81 -0.99
CA PHE A 104 14.74 -15.65 -2.10
C PHE A 104 15.57 -14.40 -1.89
N VAL A 105 16.86 -14.49 -2.19
CA VAL A 105 17.81 -13.39 -2.24
C VAL A 105 18.37 -13.32 -3.65
N VAL A 106 18.33 -12.14 -4.24
CA VAL A 106 18.87 -11.86 -5.56
C VAL A 106 19.97 -10.83 -5.46
N THR A 107 21.12 -11.06 -6.09
CA THR A 107 22.27 -10.17 -5.96
C THR A 107 23.18 -10.22 -7.17
N ASN A 108 23.79 -9.07 -7.49
CA ASN A 108 24.93 -8.97 -8.39
C ASN A 108 26.20 -8.51 -7.67
N LYS A 109 26.26 -8.72 -6.34
CA LYS A 109 27.28 -8.27 -5.37
C LYS A 109 27.18 -6.80 -4.98
N VAL A 110 26.78 -5.91 -5.88
CA VAL A 110 26.66 -4.46 -5.65
C VAL A 110 25.27 -4.13 -5.10
N ASP A 111 24.24 -4.74 -5.69
CA ASP A 111 22.85 -4.58 -5.26
C ASP A 111 22.26 -5.93 -4.87
N THR A 112 21.76 -6.00 -3.62
CA THR A 112 21.17 -7.20 -3.04
C THR A 112 19.75 -6.90 -2.54
N ARG A 113 18.80 -7.76 -2.95
CA ARG A 113 17.39 -7.68 -2.56
C ARG A 113 16.90 -9.02 -2.04
N TYR A 114 15.82 -8.99 -1.28
CA TYR A 114 15.15 -10.21 -0.84
C TYR A 114 13.63 -10.12 -1.07
N ILE A 115 13.01 -11.28 -1.17
CA ILE A 115 11.56 -11.43 -1.34
C ILE A 115 11.10 -12.74 -0.69
N ALA A 116 9.85 -12.79 -0.23
CA ALA A 116 9.25 -14.03 0.23
C ALA A 116 9.16 -15.05 -0.92
N ALA A 117 9.47 -16.30 -0.63
CA ALA A 117 9.33 -17.38 -1.60
C ALA A 117 7.86 -17.58 -1.96
N ALA A 118 7.58 -17.61 -3.24
CA ALA A 118 6.25 -17.79 -3.80
C ALA A 118 6.35 -18.49 -5.16
N ARG A 119 5.21 -18.91 -5.70
CA ARG A 119 5.13 -19.39 -7.09
C ARG A 119 5.40 -18.26 -8.08
N GLU A 120 5.92 -18.61 -9.24
CA GLU A 120 6.30 -17.65 -10.29
C GLU A 120 5.22 -16.62 -10.59
N SER A 121 3.96 -17.04 -10.72
CA SER A 121 2.81 -16.18 -10.98
C SER A 121 2.51 -15.14 -9.88
N LYS A 122 3.04 -15.33 -8.66
CA LYS A 122 2.90 -14.41 -7.52
C LYS A 122 4.18 -13.62 -7.23
N LEU A 123 5.29 -13.93 -7.89
CA LEU A 123 6.55 -13.20 -7.74
C LEU A 123 6.48 -11.90 -8.55
N ASN A 124 6.44 -10.77 -7.86
CA ASN A 124 6.41 -9.43 -8.45
C ASN A 124 7.65 -8.64 -8.03
N LYS A 125 8.38 -8.07 -8.99
CA LYS A 125 9.59 -7.26 -8.77
C LYS A 125 9.37 -6.06 -7.83
N GLN A 126 8.17 -5.51 -7.77
CA GLN A 126 7.81 -4.40 -6.88
C GLN A 126 7.88 -4.76 -5.38
N PHE A 127 7.90 -6.05 -5.04
CA PHE A 127 8.07 -6.53 -3.66
C PHE A 127 9.51 -6.89 -3.30
N LEU A 128 10.45 -6.76 -4.25
CA LEU A 128 11.87 -6.89 -3.94
C LEU A 128 12.30 -5.82 -2.95
N THR A 129 12.79 -6.24 -1.80
CA THR A 129 13.08 -5.36 -0.67
C THR A 129 14.58 -5.22 -0.48
N LYS A 130 15.10 -4.01 -0.43
CA LYS A 130 16.46 -3.70 0.01
C LYS A 130 16.54 -3.74 1.54
N TRP A 131 17.68 -4.12 2.09
CA TRP A 131 17.93 -3.95 3.51
C TRP A 131 18.34 -2.53 3.82
N VAL A 132 17.85 -1.98 4.91
CA VAL A 132 18.29 -0.68 5.47
C VAL A 132 18.62 -0.86 6.94
N ASP A 133 19.55 -0.08 7.44
CA ASP A 133 19.87 -0.03 8.86
C ASP A 133 18.80 0.74 9.68
N LYS A 134 19.08 0.94 10.98
CA LYS A 134 18.16 1.66 11.89
C LYS A 134 17.97 3.13 11.54
N ASP A 135 18.91 3.71 10.80
CA ASP A 135 18.92 5.10 10.34
C ASP A 135 18.39 5.24 8.90
N ASN A 136 17.77 4.16 8.37
CA ASN A 136 17.26 4.03 7.00
C ASN A 136 18.34 4.18 5.91
N GLN A 137 19.62 3.89 6.22
CA GLN A 137 20.67 3.87 5.21
C GLN A 137 20.69 2.52 4.49
N PRO A 138 20.75 2.49 3.16
CA PRO A 138 20.75 1.25 2.39
C PRO A 138 22.03 0.42 2.65
N MET A 139 21.84 -0.87 2.91
CA MET A 139 22.90 -1.87 3.03
C MET A 139 22.69 -2.91 1.93
N ILE A 140 23.01 -2.50 0.70
CA ILE A 140 22.68 -3.26 -0.51
C ILE A 140 23.83 -4.10 -1.05
N ASP A 141 25.08 -3.80 -0.70
CA ASP A 141 26.19 -4.66 -1.09
C ASP A 141 26.08 -6.05 -0.42
N LEU A 142 26.52 -7.09 -1.11
CA LEU A 142 26.34 -8.46 -0.68
C LEU A 142 26.97 -8.75 0.69
N ASN A 143 28.15 -8.17 1.00
CA ASN A 143 28.85 -8.46 2.24
C ASN A 143 28.12 -7.87 3.44
N SER A 144 27.73 -6.59 3.36
CA SER A 144 26.93 -5.91 4.40
C SER A 144 25.58 -6.61 4.58
N PHE A 145 24.90 -6.94 3.49
CA PHE A 145 23.64 -7.67 3.54
C PHE A 145 23.80 -9.07 4.17
N ALA A 146 24.83 -9.80 3.79
CA ALA A 146 25.10 -11.14 4.36
C ALA A 146 25.39 -11.07 5.86
N HIS A 147 26.16 -10.06 6.29
CA HIS A 147 26.43 -9.84 7.71
C HIS A 147 25.14 -9.54 8.50
N GLU A 148 24.31 -8.64 8.00
CA GLU A 148 23.11 -8.18 8.71
C GLU A 148 21.92 -9.15 8.60
N VAL A 149 21.76 -9.85 7.47
CA VAL A 149 20.54 -10.61 7.18
C VAL A 149 20.77 -12.11 7.10
N LEU A 150 21.91 -12.55 6.54
CA LEU A 150 22.18 -13.98 6.31
C LEU A 150 23.05 -14.63 7.40
N SER A 151 23.61 -13.84 8.33
CA SER A 151 24.32 -14.36 9.49
C SER A 151 23.36 -15.01 10.51
N ILE A 152 23.88 -15.91 11.33
CA ILE A 152 23.12 -16.49 12.44
C ILE A 152 23.33 -15.61 13.69
N PRO A 153 22.26 -15.23 14.41
CA PRO A 153 20.90 -15.80 14.37
C PRO A 153 19.92 -15.14 13.38
N ARG A 154 20.28 -14.04 12.71
CA ARG A 154 19.36 -13.21 11.90
C ARG A 154 18.68 -14.02 10.79
N ALA A 155 19.41 -14.81 10.01
CA ALA A 155 18.81 -15.61 8.94
C ALA A 155 17.69 -16.54 9.45
N HIS A 156 17.91 -17.15 10.61
CA HIS A 156 16.88 -17.97 11.23
C HIS A 156 15.70 -17.15 11.73
N GLN A 157 15.94 -15.97 12.29
CA GLN A 157 14.88 -15.02 12.70
C GLN A 157 14.05 -14.55 11.50
N MET A 158 14.69 -14.28 10.35
CA MET A 158 13.98 -13.87 9.14
C MET A 158 12.90 -14.87 8.74
N VAL A 159 13.24 -16.15 8.70
CA VAL A 159 12.31 -17.20 8.27
C VAL A 159 11.32 -17.61 9.35
N MET A 160 11.64 -17.45 10.65
CA MET A 160 10.80 -17.94 11.74
C MET A 160 10.11 -16.84 12.56
N GLN A 161 10.77 -15.72 12.82
CA GLN A 161 10.24 -14.65 13.67
C GLN A 161 9.73 -13.45 12.86
N TYR A 162 10.37 -13.15 11.73
CA TYR A 162 10.04 -12.00 10.88
C TYR A 162 9.28 -12.40 9.60
N SER A 163 8.65 -13.55 9.62
CA SER A 163 7.73 -14.03 8.60
C SER A 163 6.31 -14.21 9.15
N VAL A 164 5.32 -14.08 8.28
CA VAL A 164 3.90 -14.29 8.58
C VAL A 164 3.24 -15.04 7.42
N ILE A 165 2.40 -16.02 7.73
CA ILE A 165 1.53 -16.64 6.74
C ILE A 165 0.19 -15.93 6.80
N ASP A 166 -0.17 -15.24 5.73
CA ASP A 166 -1.51 -14.66 5.54
C ASP A 166 -2.44 -15.73 4.99
N ASP A 167 -3.31 -16.26 5.84
CA ASP A 167 -4.19 -17.37 5.46
C ASP A 167 -5.25 -16.93 4.44
N SER A 168 -5.70 -15.69 4.48
CA SER A 168 -6.69 -15.15 3.55
C SER A 168 -6.14 -15.04 2.12
N LYS A 169 -4.85 -14.66 1.99
CA LYS A 169 -4.15 -14.52 0.72
C LYS A 169 -3.39 -15.79 0.31
N LYS A 170 -3.35 -16.81 1.19
CA LYS A 170 -2.50 -18.00 1.01
C LYS A 170 -1.07 -17.63 0.60
N ALA A 171 -0.50 -16.67 1.31
CA ALA A 171 0.79 -16.08 1.00
C ALA A 171 1.71 -16.03 2.22
N LEU A 172 2.99 -16.28 1.98
CA LEU A 172 4.05 -16.00 2.95
C LEU A 172 4.47 -14.54 2.80
N ILE A 173 4.57 -13.82 3.90
CA ILE A 173 5.03 -12.45 3.97
C ILE A 173 6.31 -12.41 4.79
N LEU A 174 7.38 -11.85 4.24
CA LEU A 174 8.57 -11.45 4.98
C LEU A 174 8.44 -9.99 5.38
N LEU A 175 8.78 -9.68 6.62
CA LEU A 175 8.74 -8.31 7.09
C LEU A 175 9.82 -7.47 6.41
N ARG A 176 9.49 -6.19 6.19
CA ARG A 176 10.43 -5.19 5.70
C ARG A 176 11.35 -4.70 6.86
N PRO A 177 12.54 -4.17 6.57
CA PRO A 177 13.50 -3.76 7.61
C PRO A 177 12.91 -2.84 8.67
N TYR A 178 12.20 -1.77 8.27
CA TYR A 178 11.58 -0.83 9.20
C TYR A 178 10.56 -1.50 10.15
N GLN A 179 9.88 -2.56 9.70
CA GLN A 179 8.96 -3.33 10.55
C GLN A 179 9.74 -4.14 11.58
N ILE A 180 10.86 -4.73 11.16
CA ILE A 180 11.75 -5.50 12.05
C ILE A 180 12.35 -4.57 13.09
N HIS A 181 12.90 -3.42 12.68
CA HIS A 181 13.47 -2.43 13.61
C HIS A 181 12.43 -1.90 14.61
N ALA A 182 11.20 -1.68 14.18
CA ALA A 182 10.11 -1.30 15.09
C ALA A 182 9.80 -2.39 16.13
N ILE A 183 9.77 -3.66 15.72
CA ILE A 183 9.55 -4.79 16.63
C ILE A 183 10.69 -4.89 17.66
N GLU A 184 11.93 -4.78 17.19
CA GLU A 184 13.12 -4.81 18.05
C GLU A 184 13.14 -3.64 19.05
N ALA A 185 12.78 -2.42 18.59
CA ALA A 185 12.70 -1.25 19.46
C ALA A 185 11.65 -1.41 20.56
N VAL A 186 10.49 -1.99 20.25
CA VAL A 186 9.46 -2.29 21.27
C VAL A 186 9.92 -3.37 22.23
N GLN A 187 10.59 -4.43 21.75
CA GLN A 187 11.15 -5.48 22.61
C GLN A 187 12.20 -4.91 23.57
N GLU A 188 13.07 -4.05 23.09
CA GLU A 188 14.08 -3.37 23.88
C GLU A 188 13.46 -2.48 24.96
N ALA A 189 12.49 -1.62 24.58
CA ALA A 189 11.73 -0.79 25.52
C ALA A 189 11.01 -1.66 26.58
N SER A 190 10.42 -2.79 26.16
CA SER A 190 9.75 -3.72 27.08
C SER A 190 10.69 -4.31 28.13
N ARG A 191 11.93 -4.64 27.74
CA ARG A 191 12.95 -5.13 28.70
C ARG A 191 13.33 -4.08 29.71
N ARG A 192 13.33 -2.80 29.29
CA ARG A 192 13.57 -1.66 30.20
C ARG A 192 12.32 -1.21 30.97
N GLN A 193 11.17 -1.87 30.78
CA GLN A 193 9.87 -1.52 31.36
C GLN A 193 9.38 -0.12 30.92
N GLU A 194 9.70 0.28 29.70
CA GLU A 194 9.33 1.56 29.11
C GLU A 194 8.17 1.38 28.15
N SER A 195 7.24 2.34 28.15
CA SER A 195 6.18 2.49 27.15
C SER A 195 6.64 3.43 26.03
N GLY A 196 5.96 3.40 24.90
CA GLY A 196 6.29 4.30 23.80
C GLY A 196 5.32 4.21 22.63
N TYR A 197 5.67 4.87 21.53
CA TYR A 197 4.86 4.78 20.32
C TYR A 197 5.72 4.58 19.06
N ILE A 198 5.08 4.00 18.06
CA ILE A 198 5.61 3.77 16.73
C ILE A 198 4.90 4.73 15.76
N TRP A 199 5.68 5.53 15.06
CA TRP A 199 5.17 6.38 13.98
C TRP A 199 5.49 5.74 12.64
N HIS A 200 4.52 5.01 12.09
CA HIS A 200 4.58 4.46 10.74
C HIS A 200 3.47 5.06 9.90
N THR A 201 3.82 5.58 8.72
CA THR A 201 2.85 6.17 7.82
C THR A 201 1.71 5.20 7.48
N THR A 202 0.58 5.73 7.10
CA THR A 202 -0.55 4.90 6.68
C THR A 202 -0.18 4.19 5.37
N GLY A 203 -0.49 2.89 5.28
CA GLY A 203 -0.11 2.09 4.12
C GLY A 203 1.16 1.27 4.25
N SER A 204 1.98 1.57 5.24
CA SER A 204 3.22 0.83 5.49
C SER A 204 3.03 -0.55 6.16
N GLY A 205 1.80 -1.06 6.27
CA GLY A 205 1.55 -2.36 6.92
C GLY A 205 1.60 -2.30 8.45
N LYS A 206 1.13 -1.19 9.08
CA LYS A 206 1.04 -1.06 10.55
C LYS A 206 0.35 -2.24 11.23
N THR A 207 -0.76 -2.73 10.67
CA THR A 207 -1.50 -3.87 11.22
C THR A 207 -0.65 -5.13 11.32
N LEU A 208 0.18 -5.41 10.30
CA LEU A 208 1.12 -6.53 10.31
C LEU A 208 2.22 -6.34 11.36
N THR A 209 2.77 -5.12 11.46
CA THR A 209 3.81 -4.79 12.44
C THR A 209 3.27 -4.89 13.86
N SER A 210 2.09 -4.32 14.14
CA SER A 210 1.45 -4.35 15.46
C SER A 210 1.03 -5.76 15.88
N TYR A 211 0.57 -6.60 14.91
CA TYR A 211 0.36 -8.03 15.14
C TYR A 211 1.64 -8.73 15.63
N LYS A 212 2.74 -8.53 14.90
CA LYS A 212 4.02 -9.17 15.27
C LYS A 212 4.55 -8.64 16.60
N VAL A 213 4.39 -7.35 16.89
CA VAL A 213 4.72 -6.79 18.19
C VAL A 213 3.87 -7.45 19.28
N ALA A 214 2.54 -7.47 19.15
CA ALA A 214 1.65 -8.07 20.14
C ALA A 214 2.01 -9.54 20.42
N ARG A 215 2.31 -10.27 19.36
CA ARG A 215 2.69 -11.68 19.43
C ARG A 215 4.08 -11.89 20.05
N ASN A 216 5.08 -11.09 19.64
CA ASN A 216 6.47 -11.28 20.08
C ASN A 216 6.70 -10.80 21.51
N LEU A 217 5.91 -9.86 22.02
CA LEU A 217 5.94 -9.43 23.43
C LEU A 217 5.66 -10.59 24.40
N LEU A 218 4.84 -11.58 23.99
CA LEU A 218 4.59 -12.78 24.81
C LEU A 218 5.80 -13.70 24.96
N GLN A 219 6.87 -13.52 24.17
CA GLN A 219 8.13 -14.23 24.35
C GLN A 219 8.92 -13.69 25.55
N ILE A 220 8.63 -12.46 26.00
CA ILE A 220 9.22 -11.88 27.19
C ILE A 220 8.58 -12.56 28.41
N PRO A 221 9.39 -13.26 29.27
CA PRO A 221 8.84 -14.05 30.37
C PRO A 221 7.96 -13.23 31.33
N ALA A 222 8.29 -11.97 31.54
CA ALA A 222 7.56 -11.08 32.44
C ALA A 222 6.16 -10.68 31.93
N ILE A 223 5.88 -10.74 30.63
CA ILE A 223 4.60 -10.39 30.04
C ILE A 223 3.69 -11.62 30.02
N GLN A 224 2.56 -11.53 30.72
CA GLN A 224 1.60 -12.62 30.85
C GLN A 224 0.53 -12.59 29.75
N LYS A 225 0.07 -11.39 29.37
CA LYS A 225 -0.93 -11.15 28.35
C LYS A 225 -0.54 -9.94 27.50
N THR A 226 -0.88 -10.00 26.21
CA THR A 226 -0.88 -8.83 25.34
C THR A 226 -2.31 -8.50 24.98
N ILE A 227 -2.71 -7.25 25.18
CA ILE A 227 -4.03 -6.75 24.83
C ILE A 227 -3.90 -5.86 23.60
N PHE A 228 -4.45 -6.34 22.48
CA PHE A 228 -4.51 -5.54 21.25
C PHE A 228 -5.82 -4.76 21.23
N VAL A 229 -5.70 -3.44 21.24
CA VAL A 229 -6.84 -2.51 21.28
C VAL A 229 -7.12 -1.99 19.87
N VAL A 230 -8.29 -2.33 19.35
CA VAL A 230 -8.79 -1.82 18.08
C VAL A 230 -9.72 -0.62 18.28
N ASP A 231 -9.72 0.32 17.34
CA ASP A 231 -10.68 1.44 17.37
C ASP A 231 -12.09 0.91 17.05
N ARG A 232 -13.10 1.40 17.79
CA ARG A 232 -14.50 1.02 17.55
C ARG A 232 -15.02 1.43 16.17
N ARG A 233 -14.45 2.48 15.59
CA ARG A 233 -14.83 2.96 14.26
C ARG A 233 -14.29 2.06 13.15
N ASP A 234 -13.17 1.39 13.41
CA ASP A 234 -12.50 0.45 12.51
C ASP A 234 -12.93 -1.02 12.80
N LEU A 235 -13.94 -1.25 13.61
CA LEU A 235 -14.66 -2.53 13.69
C LEU A 235 -15.25 -2.96 12.34
N ASP A 236 -15.04 -2.16 11.30
CA ASP A 236 -14.98 -2.67 9.96
C ASP A 236 -13.89 -3.75 9.93
N GLN A 237 -14.34 -4.94 10.03
CA GLN A 237 -13.83 -6.26 9.72
C GLN A 237 -12.39 -6.40 9.18
N GLN A 238 -11.76 -5.34 8.67
CA GLN A 238 -10.45 -5.42 8.00
C GLN A 238 -9.28 -5.64 8.96
N THR A 239 -9.16 -4.82 10.01
CA THR A 239 -8.04 -4.97 10.96
C THR A 239 -8.18 -6.28 11.73
N THR A 240 -9.38 -6.56 12.21
CA THR A 240 -9.66 -7.82 12.92
C THR A 240 -9.52 -9.03 12.00
N SER A 241 -10.06 -8.99 10.78
CA SER A 241 -9.94 -10.09 9.82
C SER A 241 -8.49 -10.34 9.40
N SER A 242 -7.69 -9.27 9.23
CA SER A 242 -6.26 -9.41 8.96
C SER A 242 -5.53 -10.03 10.13
N PHE A 243 -5.83 -9.61 11.37
CA PHE A 243 -5.26 -10.22 12.57
C PHE A 243 -5.59 -11.71 12.69
N LEU A 244 -6.86 -12.08 12.47
CA LEU A 244 -7.29 -13.49 12.49
C LEU A 244 -6.63 -14.28 11.36
N SER A 245 -6.48 -13.69 10.17
CA SER A 245 -5.77 -14.32 9.06
C SER A 245 -4.30 -14.60 9.39
N TYR A 246 -3.61 -13.65 10.02
CA TYR A 246 -2.22 -13.84 10.46
C TYR A 246 -2.10 -14.84 11.61
N ALA A 247 -3.13 -14.93 12.45
CA ALA A 247 -3.20 -15.82 13.59
C ALA A 247 -3.55 -17.27 13.23
N ALA A 248 -4.27 -17.49 12.14
CA ALA A 248 -4.80 -18.81 11.75
C ALA A 248 -3.71 -19.90 11.68
N ASN A 249 -2.48 -19.51 11.36
CA ASN A 249 -1.32 -20.41 11.30
C ASN A 249 -0.30 -20.16 12.44
N ASP A 250 -0.66 -19.40 13.48
CA ASP A 250 0.22 -19.18 14.64
C ASP A 250 -0.04 -20.23 15.75
N VAL A 251 0.94 -20.43 16.60
CA VAL A 251 0.87 -21.31 17.78
C VAL A 251 0.17 -20.63 18.95
N ILE A 252 0.11 -19.30 18.93
CA ILE A 252 -0.46 -18.48 19.99
C ILE A 252 -1.93 -18.23 19.67
N ASP A 253 -2.80 -18.59 20.62
CA ASP A 253 -4.21 -18.28 20.53
C ASP A 253 -4.42 -16.77 20.48
N ILE A 254 -5.09 -16.32 19.45
CA ILE A 254 -5.55 -14.95 19.29
C ILE A 254 -7.06 -15.00 19.29
N ASP A 255 -7.65 -14.44 20.33
CA ASP A 255 -9.08 -14.44 20.53
C ASP A 255 -9.64 -13.02 20.44
N GLU A 256 -10.60 -12.85 19.55
CA GLU A 256 -11.48 -11.70 19.62
C GLU A 256 -12.54 -11.93 20.72
N THR A 257 -12.84 -10.88 21.47
CA THR A 257 -13.83 -10.95 22.53
C THR A 257 -15.17 -10.38 22.04
N ASP A 258 -16.20 -11.20 21.95
CA ASP A 258 -17.54 -10.74 21.56
C ASP A 258 -18.20 -9.86 22.63
N ASN A 259 -17.96 -10.20 23.90
CA ASN A 259 -18.55 -9.51 25.01
C ASN A 259 -17.61 -9.40 26.23
N THR A 260 -18.04 -8.66 27.25
CA THR A 260 -17.26 -8.42 28.49
C THR A 260 -17.00 -9.70 29.27
N HIS A 261 -17.91 -10.67 29.27
CA HIS A 261 -17.74 -11.93 30.00
C HIS A 261 -16.58 -12.75 29.41
N GLU A 262 -16.51 -12.79 28.09
CA GLU A 262 -15.43 -13.49 27.39
C GLU A 262 -14.09 -12.80 27.62
N LEU A 263 -14.05 -11.47 27.63
CA LEU A 263 -12.85 -10.70 27.97
C LEU A 263 -12.32 -11.09 29.37
N VAL A 264 -13.20 -11.14 30.37
CA VAL A 264 -12.83 -11.57 31.74
C VAL A 264 -12.27 -12.99 31.74
N LYS A 265 -12.95 -13.94 31.07
CA LYS A 265 -12.50 -15.32 30.96
C LYS A 265 -11.11 -15.43 30.31
N ARG A 266 -10.88 -14.69 29.22
CA ARG A 266 -9.59 -14.71 28.49
C ARG A 266 -8.45 -14.10 29.30
N LEU A 267 -8.70 -13.00 29.99
CA LEU A 267 -7.71 -12.36 30.86
C LEU A 267 -7.42 -13.19 32.13
N GLY A 268 -8.44 -13.81 32.71
CA GLY A 268 -8.32 -14.64 33.91
C GLY A 268 -7.61 -16.00 33.69
N GLY A 269 -7.51 -16.47 32.45
CA GLY A 269 -6.80 -17.70 32.07
C GLY A 269 -5.30 -17.67 32.39
N ASN A 270 -4.67 -18.85 32.60
CA ASN A 270 -3.23 -18.95 32.94
C ASN A 270 -2.32 -19.00 31.71
N ASP A 271 -2.87 -19.18 30.55
CA ASP A 271 -2.14 -19.27 29.28
C ASP A 271 -1.63 -17.90 28.78
N LYS A 272 -0.52 -17.91 28.06
CA LYS A 272 -0.04 -16.72 27.33
C LYS A 272 -0.81 -16.56 26.03
N ARG A 273 -1.48 -15.41 25.84
CA ARG A 273 -2.25 -15.13 24.62
C ARG A 273 -2.32 -13.65 24.27
N VAL A 274 -2.62 -13.37 23.03
CA VAL A 274 -3.04 -12.04 22.56
C VAL A 274 -4.56 -11.97 22.64
N VAL A 275 -5.06 -10.96 23.34
CA VAL A 275 -6.50 -10.70 23.46
C VAL A 275 -6.85 -9.46 22.63
N VAL A 276 -7.64 -9.64 21.58
CA VAL A 276 -8.11 -8.54 20.72
C VAL A 276 -9.43 -8.02 21.30
N THR A 277 -9.49 -6.74 21.59
CA THR A 277 -10.67 -6.12 22.22
C THR A 277 -10.76 -4.63 21.92
N THR A 278 -11.84 -3.99 22.33
CA THR A 278 -12.05 -2.56 22.24
C THR A 278 -11.91 -1.88 23.59
N ILE A 279 -11.59 -0.59 23.58
CA ILE A 279 -11.46 0.21 24.82
C ILE A 279 -12.77 0.21 25.63
N GLN A 280 -13.93 0.20 24.94
CA GLN A 280 -15.24 0.19 25.58
C GLN A 280 -15.50 -1.10 26.35
N LYS A 281 -15.05 -2.27 25.84
CA LYS A 281 -15.17 -3.53 26.55
C LYS A 281 -14.30 -3.56 27.80
N ILE A 282 -13.09 -2.98 27.74
CA ILE A 282 -12.19 -2.84 28.91
C ILE A 282 -12.80 -1.95 29.96
N THR A 283 -13.29 -0.77 29.61
CA THR A 283 -13.91 0.16 30.58
C THR A 283 -15.21 -0.40 31.17
N THR A 284 -16.00 -1.12 30.36
CA THR A 284 -17.20 -1.83 30.86
C THR A 284 -16.83 -2.95 31.82
N MET A 285 -15.76 -3.69 31.56
CA MET A 285 -15.23 -4.71 32.47
C MET A 285 -14.83 -4.09 33.83
N MET A 286 -14.05 -3.01 33.79
CA MET A 286 -13.61 -2.31 35.02
C MET A 286 -14.81 -1.86 35.84
N ARG A 287 -15.83 -1.23 35.22
CA ARG A 287 -17.06 -0.81 35.90
C ARG A 287 -17.79 -2.00 36.53
N LYS A 288 -17.91 -3.14 35.82
CA LYS A 288 -18.54 -4.35 36.38
C LYS A 288 -17.78 -4.91 37.59
N PHE A 289 -16.46 -4.76 37.64
CA PHE A 289 -15.66 -5.13 38.79
C PHE A 289 -15.91 -4.20 39.97
N GLU A 290 -16.03 -2.90 39.74
CA GLU A 290 -16.42 -1.90 40.77
C GLU A 290 -17.82 -2.17 41.32
N GLU A 291 -18.75 -2.65 40.46
CA GLU A 291 -20.09 -3.10 40.87
C GLU A 291 -20.10 -4.44 41.64
N GLY A 292 -18.93 -5.02 41.91
CA GLY A 292 -18.80 -6.30 42.64
C GLY A 292 -19.05 -7.55 41.82
N LYS A 293 -19.14 -7.44 40.50
CA LYS A 293 -19.23 -8.61 39.59
C LYS A 293 -17.85 -9.22 39.34
N TYR A 294 -17.77 -10.53 39.17
CA TYR A 294 -16.53 -11.27 38.89
C TYR A 294 -15.41 -11.08 39.92
N GLN A 295 -15.73 -10.98 41.22
CA GLN A 295 -14.79 -10.67 42.31
C GLN A 295 -13.55 -11.58 42.35
N ARG A 296 -13.71 -12.87 42.00
CA ARG A 296 -12.59 -13.86 41.97
C ARG A 296 -11.54 -13.52 40.92
N ASP A 297 -11.98 -12.99 39.75
CA ASP A 297 -11.11 -12.69 38.63
C ASP A 297 -10.55 -11.28 38.71
N ALA A 298 -11.28 -10.34 39.32
CA ALA A 298 -10.92 -8.93 39.38
C ALA A 298 -9.55 -8.67 40.00
N GLY A 299 -9.23 -9.32 41.15
CA GLY A 299 -7.94 -9.21 41.80
C GLY A 299 -6.81 -9.75 40.94
N LYS A 300 -6.98 -10.97 40.39
CA LYS A 300 -6.00 -11.61 39.51
C LYS A 300 -5.72 -10.77 38.26
N ILE A 301 -6.77 -10.27 37.61
CA ILE A 301 -6.66 -9.47 36.38
C ILE A 301 -5.97 -8.13 36.64
N LYS A 302 -6.23 -7.49 37.79
CA LYS A 302 -5.60 -6.24 38.19
C LYS A 302 -4.08 -6.35 38.35
N ASP A 303 -3.60 -7.50 38.83
CA ASP A 303 -2.18 -7.75 39.10
C ASP A 303 -1.41 -8.30 37.91
N LEU A 304 -2.09 -8.56 36.78
CA LEU A 304 -1.45 -9.03 35.55
C LEU A 304 -0.38 -8.07 35.05
N ARG A 305 0.73 -8.61 34.60
CA ARG A 305 1.68 -7.86 33.78
C ARG A 305 1.23 -7.94 32.33
N VAL A 306 0.67 -6.84 31.85
CA VAL A 306 0.07 -6.76 30.51
C VAL A 306 0.78 -5.73 29.64
N ALA A 307 0.85 -6.02 28.34
CA ALA A 307 1.24 -5.05 27.33
C ALA A 307 0.04 -4.68 26.47
N PHE A 308 -0.31 -3.40 26.46
CA PHE A 308 -1.32 -2.85 25.55
C PHE A 308 -0.64 -2.44 24.25
N VAL A 309 -1.12 -2.97 23.14
CA VAL A 309 -0.76 -2.56 21.78
C VAL A 309 -1.99 -1.88 21.17
N VAL A 310 -1.87 -0.59 20.87
CA VAL A 310 -3.01 0.25 20.50
C VAL A 310 -2.83 0.71 19.06
N ASP A 311 -3.68 0.21 18.15
CA ASP A 311 -3.70 0.69 16.77
C ASP A 311 -4.45 2.03 16.68
N GLU A 312 -4.06 2.87 15.70
CA GLU A 312 -4.54 4.26 15.55
C GLU A 312 -4.61 5.02 16.88
N CYS A 313 -3.54 4.92 17.66
CA CYS A 313 -3.47 5.35 19.06
C CYS A 313 -3.76 6.83 19.28
N HIS A 314 -3.64 7.67 18.24
CA HIS A 314 -3.97 9.10 18.30
C HIS A 314 -5.47 9.37 18.58
N ARG A 315 -6.35 8.37 18.32
CA ARG A 315 -7.80 8.47 18.47
C ARG A 315 -8.45 7.30 19.20
N ALA A 316 -7.86 6.09 19.15
CA ALA A 316 -8.47 4.87 19.72
C ALA A 316 -8.67 4.96 21.24
N VAL A 317 -7.78 5.66 21.94
CA VAL A 317 -7.81 5.79 23.39
C VAL A 317 -7.63 7.25 23.79
N THR A 318 -8.61 7.82 24.50
CA THR A 318 -8.47 9.18 25.03
C THR A 318 -7.45 9.21 26.18
N PRO A 319 -6.75 10.34 26.42
CA PRO A 319 -5.83 10.46 27.55
C PRO A 319 -6.48 10.18 28.90
N GLN A 320 -7.73 10.58 29.09
CA GLN A 320 -8.49 10.33 30.33
C GLN A 320 -8.71 8.81 30.50
N THR A 321 -9.24 8.13 29.49
CA THR A 321 -9.49 6.69 29.56
C THR A 321 -8.21 5.88 29.79
N GLN A 322 -7.10 6.29 29.16
CA GLN A 322 -5.81 5.63 29.38
C GLN A 322 -5.33 5.82 30.83
N LYS A 323 -5.50 7.01 31.41
CA LYS A 323 -5.15 7.30 32.79
C LYS A 323 -5.93 6.39 33.76
N GLU A 324 -7.22 6.20 33.53
CA GLU A 324 -8.09 5.30 34.30
C GLU A 324 -7.65 3.83 34.19
N ILE A 325 -7.36 3.35 32.96
CA ILE A 325 -6.91 1.98 32.75
C ILE A 325 -5.51 1.75 33.35
N LYS A 326 -4.58 2.70 33.23
CA LYS A 326 -3.26 2.62 33.90
C LYS A 326 -3.38 2.57 35.42
N ALA A 327 -4.32 3.28 36.01
CA ALA A 327 -4.58 3.21 37.44
C ALA A 327 -5.10 1.85 37.89
N TYR A 328 -5.88 1.18 37.01
CA TYR A 328 -6.39 -0.17 37.24
C TYR A 328 -5.29 -1.25 37.03
N PHE A 329 -4.62 -1.24 35.88
CA PHE A 329 -3.53 -2.17 35.54
C PHE A 329 -2.17 -1.54 35.87
N LYS A 330 -1.75 -1.61 37.12
CA LYS A 330 -0.55 -0.92 37.64
C LYS A 330 0.75 -1.43 36.95
N ASN A 331 0.78 -2.68 36.48
CA ASN A 331 1.91 -3.31 35.82
C ASN A 331 1.74 -3.36 34.30
N SER A 332 1.21 -2.29 33.67
CA SER A 332 0.95 -2.25 32.24
C SER A 332 1.98 -1.45 31.45
N LEU A 333 2.38 -1.97 30.28
CA LEU A 333 3.15 -1.27 29.27
C LEU A 333 2.23 -0.88 28.11
N TRP A 334 2.51 0.26 27.46
CA TRP A 334 1.65 0.81 26.43
C TRP A 334 2.44 1.13 25.18
N TYR A 335 2.08 0.52 24.07
CA TYR A 335 2.71 0.71 22.76
C TYR A 335 1.66 1.21 21.77
N GLY A 336 1.75 2.51 21.41
CA GLY A 336 0.86 3.14 20.46
C GLY A 336 1.38 3.01 19.03
N PHE A 337 0.52 2.66 18.08
CA PHE A 337 0.81 2.68 16.63
C PHE A 337 -0.03 3.76 15.97
N THR A 338 0.58 4.60 15.14
CA THR A 338 -0.15 5.63 14.40
C THR A 338 0.62 6.12 13.19
N GLY A 339 -0.11 6.48 12.11
CA GLY A 339 0.45 7.18 10.94
C GLY A 339 0.48 8.69 11.13
N THR A 340 -0.32 9.21 12.06
CA THR A 340 -0.50 10.64 12.27
C THR A 340 -0.43 10.99 13.78
N PRO A 341 0.78 10.96 14.37
CA PRO A 341 0.97 11.36 15.75
C PRO A 341 0.47 12.79 16.00
N ILE A 342 0.03 13.05 17.21
CA ILE A 342 -0.31 14.41 17.65
C ILE A 342 0.96 15.03 18.22
N PHE A 343 1.47 16.04 17.53
CA PHE A 343 2.66 16.81 17.88
C PHE A 343 2.30 18.09 18.65
N LYS A 344 3.29 18.92 18.94
CA LYS A 344 3.08 20.23 19.59
C LYS A 344 2.35 21.20 18.66
N GLU A 345 2.57 21.09 17.36
CA GLU A 345 2.02 21.94 16.30
C GLU A 345 0.51 21.72 16.10
N ASN A 346 0.03 20.50 16.34
CA ASN A 346 -1.39 20.13 16.21
C ASN A 346 -1.97 19.55 17.50
N LYS A 347 -1.45 19.99 18.66
CA LYS A 347 -1.84 19.50 19.99
C LYS A 347 -3.33 19.61 20.29
N ARG A 348 -3.83 18.69 21.10
CA ARG A 348 -5.21 18.71 21.61
C ARG A 348 -5.42 19.93 22.51
N LYS A 349 -6.69 20.37 22.65
CA LYS A 349 -7.06 21.39 23.65
C LYS A 349 -6.68 20.89 25.02
N GLN A 350 -6.19 21.81 25.88
CA GLN A 350 -5.87 21.51 27.28
C GLN A 350 -7.15 21.20 28.07
N VAL A 351 -7.15 20.07 28.76
CA VAL A 351 -8.22 19.68 29.71
C VAL A 351 -7.55 19.18 30.98
N GLY A 352 -7.49 20.03 31.98
CA GLY A 352 -6.79 19.72 33.23
C GLY A 352 -5.32 19.33 32.98
N ASP A 353 -4.90 18.22 33.59
CA ASP A 353 -3.55 17.63 33.50
C ASP A 353 -3.39 16.56 32.38
N LEU A 354 -4.40 16.44 31.51
CA LEU A 354 -4.39 15.42 30.48
C LEU A 354 -3.37 15.69 29.37
N ALA A 355 -2.81 14.60 28.82
CA ALA A 355 -1.84 14.64 27.73
C ALA A 355 -2.42 15.30 26.47
N GLN A 356 -1.70 16.27 25.91
CA GLN A 356 -2.07 16.96 24.67
C GLN A 356 -1.45 16.33 23.41
N THR A 357 -0.31 15.66 23.57
CA THR A 357 0.45 15.06 22.46
C THR A 357 0.58 13.55 22.60
N THR A 358 0.92 12.87 21.51
CA THR A 358 1.15 11.43 21.54
C THR A 358 2.33 11.06 22.43
N HIS A 359 3.39 11.87 22.44
CA HIS A 359 4.54 11.67 23.32
C HIS A 359 4.15 11.77 24.82
N GLN A 360 3.38 12.78 25.21
CA GLN A 360 2.92 12.90 26.60
C GLN A 360 2.02 11.72 27.03
N GLN A 361 1.28 11.14 26.08
CA GLN A 361 0.34 10.06 26.35
C GLN A 361 1.02 8.68 26.44
N TYR A 362 1.95 8.37 25.54
CA TYR A 362 2.55 7.04 25.40
C TYR A 362 4.00 6.98 25.83
N GLY A 363 4.73 8.07 25.89
CA GLY A 363 6.18 8.10 26.12
C GLY A 363 6.94 8.37 24.83
N ASP A 364 8.20 7.94 24.78
CA ASP A 364 9.11 8.21 23.68
C ASP A 364 8.69 7.54 22.36
N ARG A 365 9.08 8.18 21.25
CA ARG A 365 8.99 7.58 19.94
C ARG A 365 10.06 6.52 19.80
N LEU A 366 9.66 5.25 19.73
CA LEU A 366 10.56 4.11 19.66
C LEU A 366 11.09 3.86 18.25
N HIS A 367 10.25 4.13 17.24
CA HIS A 367 10.62 3.99 15.84
C HIS A 367 9.77 4.93 14.96
N GLU A 368 10.33 5.34 13.83
CA GLU A 368 9.61 6.13 12.83
C GLU A 368 9.84 5.59 11.41
N TYR A 369 8.80 5.71 10.60
CA TYR A 369 8.83 5.45 9.17
C TYR A 369 7.77 6.34 8.52
N THR A 370 8.21 7.50 8.01
CA THR A 370 7.34 8.56 7.53
C THR A 370 6.88 8.31 6.09
N VAL A 371 6.03 9.18 5.57
CA VAL A 371 5.60 9.13 4.15
C VAL A 371 6.79 9.24 3.22
N LYS A 372 7.80 10.06 3.57
CA LYS A 372 9.00 10.26 2.76
C LYS A 372 9.81 8.98 2.58
N GLU A 373 10.11 8.28 3.68
CA GLU A 373 10.83 7.00 3.61
C GLU A 373 10.01 5.95 2.87
N ALA A 374 8.69 5.91 3.12
CA ALA A 374 7.82 4.92 2.51
C ALA A 374 7.71 5.09 0.98
N ILE A 375 7.70 6.31 0.47
CA ILE A 375 7.74 6.60 -0.98
C ILE A 375 9.12 6.26 -1.54
N HIS A 376 10.18 6.70 -0.87
CA HIS A 376 11.56 6.42 -1.31
C HIS A 376 11.84 4.92 -1.42
N ASP A 377 11.30 4.12 -0.51
CA ASP A 377 11.47 2.65 -0.50
C ASP A 377 10.47 1.94 -1.41
N GLY A 378 9.61 2.67 -2.12
CA GLY A 378 8.55 2.08 -2.92
C GLY A 378 7.55 1.24 -2.10
N ALA A 379 7.39 1.53 -0.80
CA ALA A 379 6.41 0.86 0.04
C ALA A 379 5.00 1.39 -0.18
N VAL A 380 4.89 2.66 -0.57
CA VAL A 380 3.65 3.34 -0.96
C VAL A 380 3.96 4.27 -2.14
N LEU A 381 2.90 4.66 -2.86
CA LEU A 381 2.99 5.64 -3.94
C LEU A 381 3.03 7.08 -3.39
N GLY A 382 3.63 8.00 -4.15
CA GLY A 382 3.50 9.43 -3.93
C GLY A 382 2.08 9.93 -4.21
N PHE A 383 1.84 11.21 -3.95
CA PHE A 383 0.55 11.85 -4.20
C PHE A 383 0.63 12.82 -5.36
N LYS A 384 -0.44 12.88 -6.13
CA LYS A 384 -0.70 13.92 -7.11
C LYS A 384 -1.94 14.67 -6.70
N VAL A 385 -1.83 16.00 -6.61
CA VAL A 385 -2.93 16.87 -6.16
C VAL A 385 -3.36 17.78 -7.29
N ASP A 386 -4.64 17.72 -7.65
CA ASP A 386 -5.28 18.57 -8.63
C ASP A 386 -6.21 19.57 -7.91
N TYR A 387 -5.95 20.85 -8.08
CA TYR A 387 -6.73 21.94 -7.46
C TYR A 387 -7.65 22.55 -8.49
N ARG A 388 -8.92 22.16 -8.49
CA ARG A 388 -9.91 22.65 -9.44
C ARG A 388 -10.73 23.80 -8.87
N ASN A 389 -10.86 24.86 -9.65
CA ASN A 389 -11.82 25.91 -9.37
C ASN A 389 -13.12 25.63 -10.15
N THR A 390 -14.21 25.45 -9.42
CA THR A 390 -15.56 25.21 -9.98
C THR A 390 -16.41 26.47 -10.00
N ILE A 391 -15.93 27.57 -9.40
CA ILE A 391 -16.62 28.85 -9.34
C ILE A 391 -15.80 29.84 -10.14
N ILE A 392 -16.33 30.25 -11.28
CA ILE A 392 -15.75 31.32 -12.09
C ILE A 392 -16.27 32.66 -11.51
N SER A 393 -15.37 33.39 -10.84
CA SER A 393 -15.68 34.67 -10.20
C SER A 393 -14.46 35.57 -10.28
N ASP A 394 -14.70 36.88 -10.42
CA ASP A 394 -13.68 37.92 -10.32
C ASP A 394 -13.30 38.25 -8.87
N LEU A 395 -14.00 37.64 -7.90
CA LEU A 395 -13.72 37.77 -6.47
C LEU A 395 -12.46 37.02 -6.07
N LEU A 396 -11.76 37.49 -5.05
CA LEU A 396 -10.69 36.75 -4.41
C LEU A 396 -11.28 35.50 -3.76
N GLU A 397 -10.51 34.41 -3.73
CA GLU A 397 -10.95 33.12 -3.16
C GLU A 397 -11.54 33.26 -1.75
N GLU A 398 -10.98 34.15 -0.94
CA GLU A 398 -11.40 34.43 0.44
C GLU A 398 -12.75 35.18 0.51
N GLU A 399 -13.18 35.80 -0.58
CA GLU A 399 -14.43 36.55 -0.70
C GLU A 399 -15.58 35.72 -1.25
N ILE A 400 -15.31 34.49 -1.74
CA ILE A 400 -16.33 33.59 -2.25
C ILE A 400 -17.15 33.04 -1.06
N PRO A 401 -18.44 33.36 -0.99
CA PRO A 401 -19.26 32.89 0.13
C PRO A 401 -19.45 31.37 0.07
N ASP A 402 -19.46 30.71 1.23
CA ASP A 402 -19.66 29.26 1.33
C ASP A 402 -20.92 28.76 0.62
N GLN A 403 -21.97 29.61 0.56
CA GLN A 403 -23.21 29.32 -0.17
C GLN A 403 -22.99 29.06 -1.65
N ALA A 404 -21.99 29.68 -2.30
CA ALA A 404 -21.67 29.42 -3.70
C ALA A 404 -21.27 27.96 -3.95
N TYR A 405 -20.63 27.34 -2.98
CA TYR A 405 -20.28 25.91 -3.03
C TYR A 405 -21.47 25.00 -2.70
N GLU A 406 -22.59 25.53 -2.23
CA GLU A 406 -23.81 24.76 -1.99
C GLU A 406 -24.71 24.66 -3.22
N ASP A 407 -24.48 25.50 -4.22
CA ASP A 407 -25.32 25.58 -5.41
C ASP A 407 -25.28 24.30 -6.25
N LYS A 408 -26.39 24.03 -6.93
CA LYS A 408 -26.53 22.90 -7.86
C LYS A 408 -25.49 22.97 -8.98
N GLU A 409 -25.18 24.17 -9.49
CA GLU A 409 -24.21 24.36 -10.57
C GLU A 409 -22.81 23.94 -10.16
N HIS A 410 -22.38 24.30 -8.94
CA HIS A 410 -21.11 23.78 -8.40
C HIS A 410 -21.11 22.23 -8.36
N MET A 411 -22.19 21.60 -7.87
CA MET A 411 -22.29 20.13 -7.85
C MET A 411 -22.23 19.52 -9.25
N LEU A 412 -22.83 20.17 -10.24
CA LEU A 412 -22.77 19.71 -11.64
C LEU A 412 -21.35 19.80 -12.20
N GLU A 413 -20.59 20.88 -11.90
CA GLU A 413 -19.19 20.99 -12.30
C GLU A 413 -18.30 19.91 -11.63
N VAL A 414 -18.54 19.63 -10.35
CA VAL A 414 -17.85 18.53 -9.64
C VAL A 414 -18.15 17.19 -10.31
N LEU A 415 -19.42 16.91 -10.60
CA LEU A 415 -19.80 15.65 -11.25
C LEU A 415 -19.30 15.56 -12.69
N ASP A 416 -19.30 16.66 -13.45
CA ASP A 416 -18.69 16.69 -14.78
C ASP A 416 -17.20 16.37 -14.73
N ALA A 417 -16.51 16.95 -13.75
CA ALA A 417 -15.09 16.66 -13.53
C ALA A 417 -14.83 15.17 -13.22
N ILE A 418 -15.68 14.55 -12.39
CA ILE A 418 -15.58 13.13 -12.06
C ILE A 418 -15.90 12.26 -13.28
N LEU A 419 -17.00 12.53 -13.96
CA LEU A 419 -17.54 11.70 -15.03
C LEU A 419 -16.76 11.81 -16.34
N ASN A 420 -16.26 13.00 -16.66
CA ASN A 420 -15.74 13.29 -17.99
C ASN A 420 -14.27 13.71 -18.04
N LYS A 421 -13.75 14.33 -16.96
CA LYS A 421 -12.39 14.90 -16.94
C LYS A 421 -11.40 14.10 -16.08
N SER A 422 -11.83 12.97 -15.49
CA SER A 422 -10.99 12.12 -14.62
C SER A 422 -10.76 10.72 -15.20
N GLN A 423 -10.85 10.58 -16.53
CA GLN A 423 -10.73 9.28 -17.21
C GLN A 423 -9.38 8.59 -16.92
N GLN A 424 -8.29 9.35 -16.97
CA GLN A 424 -6.94 8.80 -16.72
C GLN A 424 -6.72 8.44 -15.25
N GLN A 425 -7.20 9.27 -14.31
CA GLN A 425 -7.12 8.98 -12.87
C GLN A 425 -7.87 7.70 -12.50
N LEU A 426 -8.99 7.45 -13.18
CA LEU A 426 -9.83 6.27 -12.99
C LEU A 426 -9.45 5.10 -13.91
N ASN A 427 -8.43 5.27 -14.75
CA ASN A 427 -7.96 4.25 -15.69
C ASN A 427 -9.08 3.73 -16.61
N ILE A 428 -10.04 4.59 -16.98
CA ILE A 428 -11.20 4.24 -17.81
C ILE A 428 -10.78 3.74 -19.21
N PRO A 429 -9.75 4.34 -19.87
CA PRO A 429 -9.29 3.88 -21.17
C PRO A 429 -8.84 2.41 -21.22
N LYS A 430 -8.45 1.82 -20.09
CA LYS A 430 -8.13 0.39 -20.01
C LYS A 430 -9.33 -0.55 -20.14
N GLY A 431 -10.53 0.03 -20.21
CA GLY A 431 -11.74 -0.70 -20.50
C GLY A 431 -12.32 -1.50 -19.34
N VAL A 432 -13.22 -2.40 -19.70
CA VAL A 432 -14.05 -3.18 -18.78
C VAL A 432 -13.19 -4.03 -17.84
N GLY A 433 -13.43 -3.89 -16.55
CA GLY A 433 -12.77 -4.68 -15.51
C GLY A 433 -11.40 -4.15 -15.05
N LYS A 434 -10.79 -3.23 -15.79
CA LYS A 434 -9.45 -2.68 -15.50
C LYS A 434 -9.49 -1.24 -14.95
N SER A 435 -10.66 -0.62 -14.85
CA SER A 435 -10.85 0.73 -14.26
C SER A 435 -10.51 0.74 -12.77
N ASN A 436 -10.05 1.88 -12.27
CA ASN A 436 -9.84 2.13 -10.86
C ASN A 436 -11.10 2.72 -10.21
N GLU A 437 -11.13 2.76 -8.88
CA GLU A 437 -12.24 3.27 -8.09
C GLU A 437 -11.92 4.62 -7.47
N ALA A 438 -13.00 5.32 -7.07
CA ALA A 438 -12.92 6.61 -6.43
C ALA A 438 -13.83 6.75 -5.21
N ILE A 439 -13.45 7.69 -4.35
CA ILE A 439 -14.30 8.19 -3.26
C ILE A 439 -14.55 9.67 -3.48
N LEU A 440 -15.81 10.10 -3.38
CA LEU A 440 -16.19 11.50 -3.24
C LEU A 440 -16.51 11.77 -1.77
N THR A 441 -15.71 12.62 -1.12
CA THR A 441 -15.99 13.05 0.26
C THR A 441 -16.59 14.44 0.31
N VAL A 442 -17.65 14.58 1.10
CA VAL A 442 -18.42 15.80 1.26
C VAL A 442 -18.61 16.15 2.74
N LYS A 443 -19.06 17.37 3.03
CA LYS A 443 -19.10 17.89 4.41
C LYS A 443 -20.18 17.28 5.32
N SER A 444 -21.29 16.79 4.75
CA SER A 444 -22.45 16.36 5.52
C SER A 444 -23.29 15.30 4.81
N ILE A 445 -24.13 14.59 5.56
CA ILE A 445 -25.06 13.59 5.03
C ILE A 445 -26.04 14.20 4.03
N PRO A 446 -26.71 15.35 4.28
CA PRO A 446 -27.56 15.98 3.28
C PRO A 446 -26.85 16.31 1.97
N ARG A 447 -25.59 16.73 2.05
CA ARG A 447 -24.78 17.01 0.86
C ARG A 447 -24.48 15.73 0.07
N ALA A 448 -24.16 14.64 0.76
CA ALA A 448 -23.96 13.35 0.11
C ALA A 448 -25.22 12.85 -0.60
N GLN A 449 -26.39 13.00 0.03
CA GLN A 449 -27.69 12.67 -0.55
C GLN A 449 -28.01 13.53 -1.78
N ALA A 450 -27.69 14.83 -1.72
CA ALA A 450 -27.85 15.73 -2.86
C ALA A 450 -27.02 15.30 -4.06
N TYR A 451 -25.75 14.93 -3.86
CA TYR A 451 -24.90 14.38 -4.92
C TYR A 451 -25.42 13.05 -5.48
N TYR A 452 -25.89 12.15 -4.62
CA TYR A 452 -26.47 10.89 -5.03
C TYR A 452 -27.68 11.09 -5.95
N ASN A 453 -28.62 11.95 -5.55
CA ASN A 453 -29.82 12.26 -6.33
C ASN A 453 -29.50 12.98 -7.63
N LEU A 454 -28.52 13.90 -7.60
CA LEU A 454 -28.09 14.62 -8.79
C LEU A 454 -27.43 13.69 -9.80
N LEU A 455 -26.60 12.75 -9.35
CA LEU A 455 -25.98 11.76 -10.20
C LEU A 455 -27.03 10.83 -10.86
N LYS A 456 -28.05 10.39 -10.11
CA LYS A 456 -29.20 9.67 -10.69
C LYS A 456 -29.94 10.51 -11.76
N SER A 457 -30.10 11.81 -11.52
CA SER A 457 -30.72 12.74 -12.47
C SER A 457 -29.90 12.91 -13.76
N ILE A 458 -28.58 12.97 -13.65
CA ILE A 458 -27.63 12.99 -14.77
C ILE A 458 -27.76 11.71 -15.61
N LEU A 459 -27.73 10.54 -14.96
CA LEU A 459 -27.84 9.27 -15.67
C LEU A 459 -29.22 9.06 -16.32
N ALA A 460 -30.26 9.64 -15.74
CA ALA A 460 -31.59 9.70 -16.35
C ALA A 460 -31.71 10.72 -17.48
N GLY A 461 -30.64 11.46 -17.82
CA GLY A 461 -30.62 12.45 -18.90
C GLY A 461 -31.37 13.76 -18.62
N LYS A 462 -31.70 14.05 -17.36
CA LYS A 462 -32.46 15.21 -16.92
C LYS A 462 -31.64 16.47 -16.67
N GLU A 463 -30.31 16.35 -16.71
CA GLU A 463 -29.39 17.44 -16.42
C GLU A 463 -28.56 17.82 -17.66
N ARG A 464 -27.91 19.00 -17.61
CA ARG A 464 -27.02 19.47 -18.68
C ARG A 464 -25.74 18.61 -18.81
N VAL A 465 -25.22 18.11 -17.70
CA VAL A 465 -24.07 17.19 -17.67
C VAL A 465 -24.53 15.81 -18.10
N LYS A 466 -23.75 15.18 -18.95
CA LYS A 466 -23.96 13.79 -19.40
C LYS A 466 -22.65 13.06 -19.40
N VAL A 467 -22.67 11.75 -19.26
CA VAL A 467 -21.48 10.93 -19.48
C VAL A 467 -21.14 10.97 -20.96
N SER A 468 -19.90 11.35 -21.29
CA SER A 468 -19.44 11.51 -22.66
C SER A 468 -19.44 10.18 -23.40
N GLU A 469 -19.63 10.24 -24.73
CA GLU A 469 -19.60 9.03 -25.56
C GLU A 469 -18.22 8.35 -25.51
N ARG A 470 -17.14 9.10 -25.37
CA ARG A 470 -15.78 8.56 -25.20
C ARG A 470 -15.68 7.68 -23.95
N VAL A 471 -16.22 8.11 -22.81
CA VAL A 471 -16.25 7.30 -21.58
C VAL A 471 -17.08 6.04 -21.79
N LYS A 472 -18.26 6.15 -22.44
CA LYS A 472 -19.16 5.03 -22.70
C LYS A 472 -18.58 4.00 -23.66
N GLN A 473 -17.71 4.40 -24.59
CA GLN A 473 -17.02 3.47 -25.50
C GLN A 473 -16.12 2.51 -24.72
N HIS A 474 -15.40 3.01 -23.70
CA HIS A 474 -14.53 2.21 -22.88
C HIS A 474 -15.26 1.49 -21.73
N LEU A 475 -16.26 2.15 -21.13
CA LEU A 475 -16.99 1.66 -19.95
C LEU A 475 -18.48 2.01 -20.04
N PRO A 476 -19.29 1.23 -20.78
CA PRO A 476 -20.66 1.57 -21.13
C PRO A 476 -21.62 1.79 -19.94
N ASP A 477 -21.36 1.14 -18.80
CA ASP A 477 -22.16 1.17 -17.57
C ASP A 477 -21.59 2.09 -16.49
N PHE A 478 -20.64 2.98 -16.85
CA PHE A 478 -20.04 3.94 -15.91
C PHE A 478 -20.98 5.13 -15.65
N PRO A 479 -21.08 5.58 -14.39
CA PRO A 479 -20.52 5.01 -13.17
C PRO A 479 -21.49 4.09 -12.42
N LYS A 480 -21.00 3.00 -11.86
CA LYS A 480 -21.68 2.28 -10.79
C LYS A 480 -21.33 2.91 -9.46
N PHE A 481 -22.32 3.39 -8.72
CA PHE A 481 -22.08 4.21 -7.53
C PHE A 481 -23.04 3.90 -6.38
N THR A 482 -22.60 4.27 -5.18
CA THR A 482 -23.43 4.21 -3.97
C THR A 482 -23.02 5.28 -2.97
N ILE A 483 -23.80 5.42 -1.91
CA ILE A 483 -23.49 6.27 -0.75
C ILE A 483 -23.38 5.40 0.49
N THR A 484 -22.47 5.77 1.38
CA THR A 484 -22.35 5.10 2.69
C THR A 484 -22.01 6.10 3.78
N HIS A 485 -22.73 6.03 4.88
CA HIS A 485 -22.52 6.83 6.09
C HIS A 485 -23.01 6.08 7.32
N SER A 486 -22.67 6.59 8.51
CA SER A 486 -23.21 6.06 9.77
C SER A 486 -24.54 6.74 10.06
N VAL A 487 -25.57 5.96 10.31
CA VAL A 487 -26.88 6.47 10.76
C VAL A 487 -26.93 6.28 12.27
N SER A 488 -27.02 7.38 13.05
CA SER A 488 -27.19 7.30 14.49
C SER A 488 -28.67 7.06 14.84
N GLU A 489 -28.92 6.16 15.77
CA GLU A 489 -30.28 5.76 16.13
C GLU A 489 -31.02 6.79 17.03
N ASN A 490 -30.36 7.89 17.46
CA ASN A 490 -30.85 8.75 18.53
C ASN A 490 -31.15 10.21 18.16
N GLU A 491 -31.16 10.57 16.87
CA GLU A 491 -31.45 11.94 16.45
C GLU A 491 -32.79 12.04 15.73
N GLU A 492 -33.62 13.03 16.06
CA GLU A 492 -34.93 13.28 15.40
C GLU A 492 -34.81 13.55 13.90
N GLU A 493 -33.66 14.06 13.44
CA GLU A 493 -33.33 14.22 12.01
C GLU A 493 -33.05 12.89 11.29
N SER A 494 -32.94 11.78 12.02
CA SER A 494 -32.53 10.48 11.48
C SER A 494 -33.57 9.81 10.57
N ILE A 495 -34.86 10.15 10.69
CA ILE A 495 -35.94 9.48 9.93
C ILE A 495 -35.79 9.73 8.41
N GLY A 496 -35.58 11.00 8.01
CA GLY A 496 -35.38 11.34 6.59
C GLY A 496 -34.10 10.71 6.01
N TYR A 497 -33.06 10.58 6.82
CA TYR A 497 -31.82 9.91 6.41
C TYR A 497 -31.98 8.40 6.30
N GLN A 498 -32.79 7.77 7.14
CA GLN A 498 -33.13 6.35 7.07
C GLN A 498 -33.92 6.02 5.81
N ASP A 499 -34.93 6.84 5.46
CA ASP A 499 -35.73 6.66 4.25
C ASP A 499 -34.87 6.78 2.98
N HIS A 500 -33.98 7.77 2.94
CA HIS A 500 -33.05 7.91 1.81
C HIS A 500 -32.08 6.72 1.74
N MET A 501 -31.56 6.28 2.89
CA MET A 501 -30.64 5.12 2.93
C MET A 501 -31.35 3.84 2.49
N LYS A 502 -32.63 3.68 2.80
CA LYS A 502 -33.46 2.57 2.32
C LYS A 502 -33.53 2.58 0.79
N GLN A 503 -33.78 3.73 0.18
CA GLN A 503 -33.79 3.87 -1.28
C GLN A 503 -32.42 3.54 -1.90
N VAL A 504 -31.33 3.99 -1.29
CA VAL A 504 -29.96 3.68 -1.74
C VAL A 504 -29.71 2.16 -1.69
N MET A 505 -30.17 1.49 -0.63
CA MET A 505 -30.04 0.03 -0.53
C MET A 505 -30.90 -0.70 -1.55
N GLU A 506 -32.11 -0.20 -1.85
CA GLU A 506 -32.97 -0.77 -2.89
C GLU A 506 -32.33 -0.65 -4.28
N ASP A 507 -31.78 0.52 -4.62
CA ASP A 507 -31.02 0.73 -5.87
C ASP A 507 -29.79 -0.20 -5.94
N TYR A 508 -29.05 -0.32 -4.84
CA TYR A 508 -27.88 -1.20 -4.74
C TYR A 508 -28.23 -2.68 -4.88
N ASN A 509 -29.31 -3.10 -4.22
CA ASN A 509 -29.82 -4.46 -4.32
C ASN A 509 -30.23 -4.81 -5.76
N GLN A 510 -30.84 -3.86 -6.47
CA GLN A 510 -31.18 -4.05 -7.86
C GLN A 510 -29.95 -4.15 -8.76
N GLU A 511 -28.92 -3.31 -8.55
CA GLU A 511 -27.69 -3.32 -9.34
C GLU A 511 -26.88 -4.61 -9.16
N PHE A 512 -26.76 -5.08 -7.92
CA PHE A 512 -25.85 -6.18 -7.57
C PHE A 512 -26.55 -7.50 -7.20
N GLY A 513 -27.87 -7.59 -7.33
CA GLY A 513 -28.62 -8.80 -6.97
C GLY A 513 -28.55 -9.18 -5.49
N THR A 514 -28.41 -8.18 -4.61
CA THR A 514 -28.33 -8.36 -3.15
C THR A 514 -29.68 -8.10 -2.47
N HIS A 515 -29.77 -8.29 -1.14
CA HIS A 515 -31.02 -8.16 -0.39
C HIS A 515 -30.84 -7.44 0.95
N PHE A 516 -30.00 -6.40 0.98
CA PHE A 516 -29.75 -5.62 2.19
C PHE A 516 -30.96 -4.76 2.59
N SER A 517 -31.12 -4.55 3.88
CA SER A 517 -32.09 -3.66 4.48
C SER A 517 -31.47 -2.82 5.59
N LEU A 518 -32.18 -1.82 6.12
CA LEU A 518 -31.69 -1.00 7.23
C LEU A 518 -31.32 -1.82 8.47
N ALA A 519 -31.96 -2.96 8.68
CA ALA A 519 -31.62 -3.87 9.77
C ALA A 519 -30.22 -4.52 9.58
N ASP A 520 -29.76 -4.64 8.32
CA ASP A 520 -28.45 -5.20 7.97
C ASP A 520 -27.50 -4.14 7.36
N LEU A 521 -27.51 -2.94 7.93
CA LEU A 521 -26.60 -1.86 7.52
C LEU A 521 -25.11 -2.28 7.60
N ARG A 522 -24.76 -3.16 8.54
CA ARG A 522 -23.39 -3.68 8.65
C ARG A 522 -23.03 -4.59 7.49
N GLY A 523 -23.91 -5.49 7.09
CA GLY A 523 -23.73 -6.34 5.92
C GLY A 523 -23.59 -5.53 4.65
N PHE A 524 -24.45 -4.55 4.42
CA PHE A 524 -24.38 -3.61 3.32
C PHE A 524 -23.03 -2.89 3.28
N ASN A 525 -22.61 -2.27 4.39
CA ASN A 525 -21.36 -1.57 4.50
C ASN A 525 -20.14 -2.48 4.25
N SER A 526 -20.22 -3.74 4.68
CA SER A 526 -19.19 -4.75 4.43
C SER A 526 -19.11 -5.14 2.96
N ASP A 527 -20.24 -5.31 2.29
CA ASP A 527 -20.27 -5.64 0.86
C ASP A 527 -19.74 -4.48 0.01
N VAL A 528 -20.13 -3.24 0.29
CA VAL A 528 -19.55 -2.03 -0.33
C VAL A 528 -18.03 -2.00 -0.18
N ASN A 529 -17.51 -2.25 1.02
CA ASN A 529 -16.08 -2.27 1.28
C ASN A 529 -15.35 -3.37 0.49
N ASN A 530 -15.96 -4.57 0.42
CA ASN A 530 -15.36 -5.72 -0.27
C ASN A 530 -15.34 -5.52 -1.79
N ARG A 531 -16.39 -4.93 -2.37
CA ARG A 531 -16.46 -4.56 -3.79
C ARG A 531 -15.42 -3.49 -4.11
N LEU A 532 -15.40 -2.41 -3.32
CA LEU A 532 -14.47 -1.30 -3.51
C LEU A 532 -12.99 -1.72 -3.27
N ALA A 533 -12.73 -2.77 -2.53
CA ALA A 533 -11.38 -3.30 -2.30
C ALA A 533 -11.04 -4.50 -3.21
N ARG A 534 -11.98 -4.96 -4.03
CA ARG A 534 -11.85 -6.15 -4.91
C ARG A 534 -11.24 -7.35 -4.19
N LYS A 535 -11.68 -7.63 -2.95
CA LYS A 535 -11.05 -8.63 -2.08
C LYS A 535 -11.24 -10.08 -2.49
N GLN A 536 -12.20 -10.36 -3.35
CA GLN A 536 -12.52 -11.70 -3.83
C GLN A 536 -12.51 -11.72 -5.35
N ASP A 537 -12.18 -12.84 -5.95
CA ASP A 537 -12.08 -13.01 -7.41
C ASP A 537 -13.38 -12.59 -8.15
N LYS A 538 -14.55 -12.78 -7.53
CA LYS A 538 -15.82 -12.34 -8.12
C LYS A 538 -15.89 -10.82 -8.35
N TYR A 539 -15.20 -10.01 -7.52
CA TYR A 539 -15.19 -8.56 -7.65
C TYR A 539 -14.21 -8.03 -8.71
N LEU A 540 -13.49 -8.92 -9.38
CA LEU A 540 -12.70 -8.60 -10.56
C LEU A 540 -13.57 -8.47 -11.82
N TYR A 541 -14.77 -9.06 -11.80
CA TYR A 541 -15.72 -8.96 -12.91
C TYR A 541 -16.51 -7.65 -12.85
N ARG A 542 -16.70 -7.01 -13.98
CA ARG A 542 -17.33 -5.69 -14.11
C ARG A 542 -18.71 -5.57 -13.47
N ASN A 543 -19.55 -6.58 -13.60
CA ASN A 543 -20.89 -6.60 -13.00
C ASN A 543 -20.89 -6.50 -11.46
N GLU A 544 -19.76 -6.82 -10.83
CA GLU A 544 -19.57 -6.80 -9.39
C GLU A 544 -18.79 -5.57 -8.88
N GLN A 545 -18.30 -4.71 -9.78
CA GLN A 545 -17.45 -3.56 -9.43
C GLN A 545 -18.26 -2.31 -9.09
N LEU A 546 -17.74 -1.52 -8.16
CA LEU A 546 -18.14 -0.14 -7.88
C LEU A 546 -17.10 0.80 -8.44
N ASP A 547 -17.52 1.93 -9.02
CA ASP A 547 -16.60 2.96 -9.53
C ASP A 547 -16.49 4.14 -8.56
N LEU A 548 -17.59 4.52 -7.90
CA LEU A 548 -17.64 5.70 -7.05
C LEU A 548 -18.44 5.43 -5.76
N VAL A 549 -17.87 5.81 -4.62
CA VAL A 549 -18.59 5.81 -3.35
C VAL A 549 -18.60 7.23 -2.76
N ILE A 550 -19.79 7.74 -2.44
CA ILE A 550 -19.95 9.05 -1.81
C ILE A 550 -19.99 8.88 -0.30
N VAL A 551 -19.15 9.64 0.40
CA VAL A 551 -18.98 9.50 1.86
C VAL A 551 -18.89 10.87 2.55
N VAL A 552 -19.13 10.92 3.85
CA VAL A 552 -18.77 12.07 4.69
C VAL A 552 -17.36 11.84 5.27
N ASP A 553 -17.23 10.97 6.28
CA ASP A 553 -15.94 10.65 6.91
C ASP A 553 -15.59 9.15 6.82
N ARG A 554 -16.59 8.32 6.51
CA ARG A 554 -16.39 6.89 6.40
C ARG A 554 -15.43 6.56 5.26
N LEU A 555 -14.64 5.52 5.38
CA LEU A 555 -13.59 5.08 4.44
C LEU A 555 -12.35 6.00 4.34
N LEU A 556 -12.39 7.23 4.82
CA LEU A 556 -11.21 8.11 4.83
C LEU A 556 -10.14 7.64 5.84
N THR A 557 -10.52 6.77 6.76
CA THR A 557 -9.61 6.19 7.76
C THR A 557 -9.84 4.68 7.86
N GLY A 558 -8.78 3.90 8.09
CA GLY A 558 -8.87 2.45 8.33
C GLY A 558 -9.15 1.58 7.08
N PHE A 559 -9.56 2.15 5.96
CA PHE A 559 -9.89 1.42 4.73
C PHE A 559 -8.66 1.11 3.89
N ASP A 560 -8.55 -0.11 3.37
CA ASP A 560 -7.46 -0.57 2.52
C ASP A 560 -7.98 -1.21 1.23
N ALA A 561 -7.75 -0.50 0.11
CA ALA A 561 -8.15 -0.90 -1.23
C ALA A 561 -7.05 -0.49 -2.23
N PRO A 562 -6.23 -1.43 -2.73
CA PRO A 562 -5.19 -1.11 -3.71
C PRO A 562 -5.71 -0.47 -4.98
N CYS A 563 -6.88 -0.89 -5.46
CA CYS A 563 -7.53 -0.37 -6.66
C CYS A 563 -8.20 1.03 -6.49
N LEU A 564 -8.32 1.54 -5.27
CA LEU A 564 -8.75 2.92 -5.03
C LEU A 564 -7.65 3.90 -5.46
N SER A 565 -7.85 4.56 -6.60
CA SER A 565 -6.85 5.49 -7.16
C SER A 565 -7.09 6.93 -6.76
N THR A 566 -8.35 7.36 -6.60
CA THR A 566 -8.70 8.78 -6.54
C THR A 566 -9.61 9.12 -5.37
N ILE A 567 -9.31 10.23 -4.70
CA ILE A 567 -10.23 10.89 -3.78
C ILE A 567 -10.59 12.25 -4.32
N PHE A 568 -11.87 12.47 -4.52
CA PHE A 568 -12.49 13.74 -4.83
C PHE A 568 -12.96 14.41 -3.54
N ILE A 569 -12.59 15.67 -3.33
CA ILE A 569 -12.85 16.40 -2.08
C ILE A 569 -13.70 17.64 -2.37
N ASP A 570 -14.98 17.59 -1.99
CA ASP A 570 -15.90 18.73 -2.02
C ASP A 570 -16.35 19.08 -0.59
N ARG A 571 -15.44 19.59 0.20
CA ARG A 571 -15.66 20.04 1.57
C ARG A 571 -14.64 21.09 1.96
N GLU A 572 -14.84 21.75 3.09
CA GLU A 572 -13.88 22.69 3.67
C GLU A 572 -12.55 21.99 4.00
N PRO A 573 -11.42 22.73 4.02
CA PRO A 573 -10.13 22.17 4.30
C PRO A 573 -10.07 21.41 5.63
N MET A 574 -9.69 20.15 5.57
CA MET A 574 -9.59 19.25 6.70
C MET A 574 -8.34 19.55 7.54
N LYS A 575 -8.33 19.10 8.80
CA LYS A 575 -7.14 19.16 9.66
C LYS A 575 -6.00 18.34 9.06
N PRO A 576 -4.71 18.72 9.29
CA PRO A 576 -3.54 18.06 8.69
C PRO A 576 -3.53 16.52 8.83
N GLN A 577 -3.87 16.00 10.01
CA GLN A 577 -3.92 14.56 10.24
C GLN A 577 -5.00 13.86 9.40
N HIS A 578 -6.16 14.49 9.20
CA HIS A 578 -7.25 13.92 8.42
C HIS A 578 -6.93 13.95 6.92
N LEU A 579 -6.24 15.02 6.45
CA LEU A 579 -5.74 15.10 5.07
C LEU A 579 -4.81 13.93 4.76
N ILE A 580 -3.77 13.72 5.56
CA ILE A 580 -2.81 12.64 5.33
C ILE A 580 -3.47 11.27 5.42
N GLN A 581 -4.44 11.08 6.33
CA GLN A 581 -5.18 9.83 6.43
C GLN A 581 -6.04 9.55 5.19
N ALA A 582 -6.74 10.55 4.68
CA ALA A 582 -7.53 10.45 3.47
C ALA A 582 -6.63 10.16 2.26
N PHE A 583 -5.56 10.95 2.08
CA PHE A 583 -4.61 10.77 0.98
C PHE A 583 -4.02 9.36 0.96
N SER A 584 -3.66 8.87 2.13
CA SER A 584 -3.10 7.53 2.27
C SER A 584 -4.08 6.38 1.96
N ARG A 585 -5.31 6.66 1.54
CA ARG A 585 -6.21 5.64 0.97
C ARG A 585 -5.85 5.32 -0.47
N THR A 586 -5.35 6.31 -1.21
CA THR A 586 -5.07 6.19 -2.65
C THR A 586 -3.64 5.73 -2.95
N ASN A 587 -2.71 5.77 -2.00
CA ASN A 587 -1.29 5.54 -2.22
C ASN A 587 -0.84 4.06 -2.14
N ARG A 588 -1.77 3.11 -2.25
CA ARG A 588 -1.44 1.68 -2.31
C ARG A 588 -0.92 1.31 -3.69
N ILE A 589 0.12 0.49 -3.71
CA ILE A 589 0.58 -0.16 -4.94
C ILE A 589 -0.51 -1.13 -5.39
N ASN A 590 -0.90 -1.06 -6.65
CA ASN A 590 -1.87 -1.95 -7.27
C ASN A 590 -1.23 -2.66 -8.47
N ASP A 591 -1.01 -1.92 -9.53
CA ASP A 591 -0.41 -2.38 -10.80
C ASP A 591 0.57 -1.33 -11.35
N SER A 592 1.18 -1.60 -12.49
CA SER A 592 2.14 -0.69 -13.14
C SER A 592 1.50 0.61 -13.64
N ASN A 593 0.19 0.66 -13.82
CA ASN A 593 -0.52 1.82 -14.36
C ASN A 593 -0.84 2.85 -13.25
N LYS A 594 -0.93 2.41 -12.00
CA LYS A 594 -1.17 3.29 -10.87
C LYS A 594 0.15 3.84 -10.33
N MET A 595 0.59 4.98 -10.85
CA MET A 595 1.85 5.63 -10.47
C MET A 595 1.74 6.47 -9.20
N TYR A 596 0.59 7.10 -8.93
CA TYR A 596 0.35 8.01 -7.81
C TYR A 596 -1.02 7.76 -7.17
N GLY A 597 -1.16 8.16 -5.92
CA GLY A 597 -2.46 8.41 -5.31
C GLY A 597 -3.00 9.76 -5.79
N GLN A 598 -4.17 9.79 -6.38
CA GLN A 598 -4.77 10.98 -6.98
C GLN A 598 -5.69 11.69 -5.99
N ILE A 599 -5.53 12.99 -5.85
CA ILE A 599 -6.35 13.85 -4.98
C ILE A 599 -6.87 15.01 -5.82
N VAL A 600 -8.18 15.20 -5.84
CA VAL A 600 -8.80 16.32 -6.57
C VAL A 600 -9.64 17.14 -5.58
N THR A 601 -9.36 18.43 -5.47
CA THR A 601 -10.09 19.34 -4.59
C THR A 601 -10.92 20.32 -5.43
N PHE A 602 -12.12 20.68 -4.95
CA PHE A 602 -13.05 21.52 -5.69
C PHE A 602 -13.39 22.85 -5.00
N ARG A 603 -12.83 23.09 -3.82
CA ARG A 603 -13.05 24.32 -3.05
C ARG A 603 -11.72 24.95 -2.69
N SER A 604 -11.69 26.27 -2.67
CA SER A 604 -10.59 27.08 -2.12
C SER A 604 -9.19 26.53 -2.47
N PRO A 605 -8.80 26.52 -3.76
CA PRO A 605 -7.54 25.93 -4.23
C PRO A 605 -6.30 26.40 -3.46
N LYS A 606 -6.20 27.72 -3.18
CA LYS A 606 -5.05 28.30 -2.46
C LYS A 606 -4.98 27.84 -1.00
N GLU A 607 -6.13 27.83 -0.31
CA GLU A 607 -6.19 27.39 1.08
C GLU A 607 -5.91 25.87 1.16
N TYR A 608 -6.45 25.05 0.25
CA TYR A 608 -6.11 23.62 0.18
C TYR A 608 -4.63 23.40 -0.10
N LYS A 609 -4.02 24.13 -1.04
CA LYS A 609 -2.58 24.04 -1.31
C LYS A 609 -1.77 24.33 -0.05
N LYS A 610 -2.13 25.38 0.69
CA LYS A 610 -1.48 25.74 1.95
C LYS A 610 -1.63 24.63 3.00
N ARG A 611 -2.85 24.13 3.23
CA ARG A 611 -3.15 23.09 4.25
C ARG A 611 -2.49 21.75 3.92
N ILE A 612 -2.45 21.37 2.67
CA ILE A 612 -1.77 20.16 2.20
C ILE A 612 -0.27 20.29 2.45
N ASN A 613 0.31 21.44 2.12
CA ASN A 613 1.71 21.72 2.37
C ASN A 613 2.06 21.64 3.86
N GLU A 614 1.28 22.27 4.72
CA GLU A 614 1.43 22.20 6.18
C GLU A 614 1.36 20.74 6.68
N ALA A 615 0.41 19.96 6.17
CA ALA A 615 0.23 18.57 6.55
C ALA A 615 1.43 17.69 6.11
N LEU A 616 1.92 17.90 4.90
CA LEU A 616 3.07 17.14 4.39
C LEU A 616 4.37 17.52 5.10
N VAL A 617 4.62 18.80 5.35
CA VAL A 617 5.78 19.24 6.15
C VAL A 617 5.76 18.58 7.52
N LEU A 618 4.60 18.56 8.19
CA LEU A 618 4.43 17.98 9.53
C LEU A 618 4.70 16.46 9.53
N TYR A 619 4.18 15.73 8.52
CA TYR A 619 4.19 14.26 8.51
C TYR A 619 5.26 13.63 7.61
N SER A 620 6.08 14.44 6.91
CA SER A 620 7.26 13.99 6.14
C SER A 620 8.59 14.56 6.64
N LYS A 621 8.62 15.23 7.79
CA LYS A 621 9.82 15.88 8.33
C LYS A 621 10.52 16.80 7.32
N GLY A 622 9.76 17.63 6.66
CA GLY A 622 10.31 18.60 5.69
C GLY A 622 10.69 18.03 4.31
N GLY A 623 10.45 16.76 4.07
CA GLY A 623 10.71 16.09 2.78
C GLY A 623 9.64 16.37 1.71
N PHE A 624 9.21 17.63 1.59
CA PHE A 624 8.08 18.08 0.78
C PHE A 624 8.16 17.67 -0.70
N GLY A 625 9.31 17.94 -1.37
CA GLY A 625 9.47 17.74 -2.81
C GLY A 625 9.45 16.29 -3.31
N LYS A 626 9.46 15.29 -2.39
CA LYS A 626 9.40 13.86 -2.75
C LYS A 626 8.04 13.20 -2.49
N ALA A 627 7.14 13.87 -1.78
CA ALA A 627 5.84 13.31 -1.41
C ALA A 627 4.71 13.68 -2.38
N ILE A 628 4.83 14.83 -3.05
CA ILE A 628 3.91 15.26 -4.11
C ILE A 628 4.62 15.13 -5.45
N ALA A 629 3.91 14.62 -6.44
CA ALA A 629 4.33 14.67 -7.83
C ALA A 629 4.52 16.13 -8.27
N GLU A 630 5.44 16.35 -9.17
CA GLU A 630 5.70 17.66 -9.77
C GLU A 630 4.43 18.25 -10.38
N ASP A 631 4.34 19.54 -10.46
CA ASP A 631 3.18 20.22 -11.04
C ASP A 631 3.17 20.13 -12.58
N TRP A 632 2.03 20.50 -13.16
CA TRP A 632 1.84 20.45 -14.61
C TRP A 632 2.93 21.16 -15.41
N ASP A 633 3.30 22.36 -15.01
CA ASP A 633 4.27 23.18 -15.76
C ASP A 633 5.66 22.55 -15.74
N THR A 634 6.06 21.97 -14.60
CA THR A 634 7.33 21.26 -14.46
C THR A 634 7.33 19.99 -15.32
N VAL A 635 6.28 19.18 -15.26
CA VAL A 635 6.19 17.92 -16.04
C VAL A 635 6.07 18.21 -17.54
N LEU A 636 5.35 19.27 -17.91
CA LEU A 636 5.28 19.70 -19.31
C LEU A 636 6.67 20.10 -19.84
N SER A 637 7.44 20.85 -19.05
CA SER A 637 8.81 21.23 -19.41
C SER A 637 9.75 20.03 -19.54
N GLN A 638 9.62 19.05 -18.64
CA GLN A 638 10.39 17.79 -18.71
C GLN A 638 10.02 16.98 -19.96
N PHE A 639 8.73 16.89 -20.27
CA PHE A 639 8.24 16.24 -21.50
C PHE A 639 8.80 16.94 -22.75
N GLU A 640 8.70 18.28 -22.83
CA GLU A 640 9.20 19.06 -23.95
C GLU A 640 10.72 18.88 -24.12
N THR A 641 11.47 18.86 -23.01
CA THR A 641 12.92 18.63 -23.01
C THR A 641 13.27 17.24 -23.50
N SER A 642 12.67 16.19 -22.95
CA SER A 642 12.93 14.81 -23.35
C SER A 642 12.52 14.55 -24.81
N LEU A 643 11.40 15.14 -25.26
CA LEU A 643 11.00 15.08 -26.69
C LEU A 643 12.00 15.74 -27.60
N LYS A 644 12.53 16.91 -27.22
CA LYS A 644 13.56 17.61 -27.99
C LYS A 644 14.85 16.78 -28.06
N THR A 645 15.28 16.24 -26.92
CA THR A 645 16.50 15.40 -26.84
C THR A 645 16.40 14.17 -27.72
N ILE A 646 15.27 13.44 -27.68
CA ILE A 646 15.10 12.25 -28.51
C ILE A 646 15.01 12.58 -30.01
N ARG A 647 14.37 13.71 -30.37
CA ARG A 647 14.29 14.16 -31.77
C ARG A 647 15.61 14.67 -32.31
N ASN A 648 16.44 15.28 -31.48
CA ASN A 648 17.80 15.66 -31.89
C ASN A 648 18.64 14.41 -32.14
N PHE A 649 18.53 13.41 -31.27
CA PHE A 649 19.32 12.18 -31.39
C PHE A 649 18.88 11.28 -32.56
N ALA A 650 17.59 11.17 -32.82
CA ALA A 650 16.99 10.42 -33.93
C ALA A 650 15.72 11.15 -34.42
N PRO A 651 15.86 12.06 -35.42
CA PRO A 651 14.78 12.89 -35.93
C PRO A 651 13.56 12.10 -36.44
N THR A 652 13.79 10.93 -37.00
CA THR A 652 12.74 10.04 -37.50
C THR A 652 12.94 8.60 -37.01
N PRO A 653 11.89 7.78 -37.00
CA PRO A 653 12.01 6.35 -36.64
C PRO A 653 12.98 5.56 -37.49
N ASN A 654 13.16 5.98 -38.74
CA ASN A 654 14.07 5.29 -39.67
C ASN A 654 15.53 5.57 -39.30
N ASP A 655 15.83 6.71 -38.69
CA ASP A 655 17.19 7.07 -38.25
C ASP A 655 17.68 6.12 -37.15
N VAL A 656 16.77 5.64 -36.29
CA VAL A 656 17.09 4.64 -35.25
C VAL A 656 17.61 3.34 -35.83
N LEU A 657 17.15 2.94 -37.04
CA LEU A 657 17.59 1.71 -37.71
C LEU A 657 19.06 1.84 -38.16
N GLY A 658 19.51 3.06 -38.47
CA GLY A 658 20.88 3.34 -38.94
C GLY A 658 21.89 3.49 -37.79
N LEU A 659 21.47 3.60 -36.53
CA LEU A 659 22.34 3.76 -35.37
C LEU A 659 23.22 2.53 -35.13
N SER A 660 24.43 2.76 -34.65
CA SER A 660 25.31 1.70 -34.12
C SER A 660 24.70 1.09 -32.86
N ASP A 661 25.17 -0.09 -32.46
CA ASP A 661 24.65 -0.77 -31.26
C ASP A 661 24.85 0.06 -29.98
N ARG A 662 25.92 0.85 -29.88
CA ARG A 662 26.16 1.79 -28.76
C ARG A 662 25.12 2.92 -28.78
N GLN A 663 24.88 3.54 -29.90
CA GLN A 663 23.88 4.61 -30.07
C GLN A 663 22.44 4.09 -29.85
N LYS A 664 22.11 2.85 -30.26
CA LYS A 664 20.80 2.23 -29.97
C LYS A 664 20.57 2.07 -28.47
N ARG A 665 21.61 1.76 -27.70
CA ARG A 665 21.49 1.68 -26.23
C ARG A 665 21.19 3.05 -25.63
N VAL A 666 21.90 4.10 -26.05
CA VAL A 666 21.61 5.48 -25.62
C VAL A 666 20.20 5.89 -26.01
N PHE A 667 19.77 5.60 -27.24
CA PHE A 667 18.42 5.87 -27.70
C PHE A 667 17.35 5.20 -26.80
N VAL A 668 17.56 3.95 -26.36
CA VAL A 668 16.64 3.25 -25.44
C VAL A 668 16.52 3.99 -24.11
N ILE A 669 17.60 4.54 -23.57
CA ILE A 669 17.58 5.31 -22.32
C ILE A 669 16.79 6.60 -22.52
N LEU A 670 17.09 7.36 -23.59
CA LEU A 670 16.38 8.61 -23.90
C LEU A 670 14.88 8.36 -24.17
N PHE A 671 14.56 7.25 -24.84
CA PHE A 671 13.18 6.86 -25.10
C PHE A 671 12.45 6.48 -23.80
N ARG A 672 13.09 5.76 -22.87
CA ARG A 672 12.51 5.44 -21.57
C ARG A 672 12.24 6.68 -20.73
N GLU A 673 13.13 7.66 -20.77
CA GLU A 673 12.95 8.95 -20.11
C GLU A 673 11.75 9.70 -20.72
N PHE A 674 11.69 9.78 -22.04
CA PHE A 674 10.56 10.36 -22.76
C PHE A 674 9.24 9.66 -22.42
N ASP A 675 9.19 8.32 -22.50
CA ASP A 675 8.00 7.53 -22.19
C ASP A 675 7.53 7.73 -20.74
N HIS A 676 8.48 7.80 -19.81
CA HIS A 676 8.18 8.11 -18.41
C HIS A 676 7.56 9.50 -18.25
N ASN A 677 8.16 10.54 -18.85
CA ASN A 677 7.66 11.91 -18.78
C ASN A 677 6.32 12.06 -19.49
N PHE A 678 6.12 11.36 -20.59
CA PHE A 678 4.85 11.34 -21.33
C PHE A 678 3.74 10.64 -20.53
N ALA A 679 4.01 9.48 -19.94
CA ALA A 679 3.07 8.80 -19.04
C ALA A 679 2.71 9.66 -17.84
N HIS A 680 3.70 10.40 -17.28
CA HIS A 680 3.47 11.36 -16.21
C HIS A 680 2.58 12.51 -16.67
N LEU A 681 2.84 13.10 -17.84
CA LEU A 681 2.02 14.16 -18.42
C LEU A 681 0.56 13.71 -18.64
N LYS A 682 0.37 12.52 -19.22
CA LYS A 682 -0.98 11.94 -19.43
C LYS A 682 -1.77 11.74 -18.14
N SER A 683 -1.11 11.59 -16.99
CA SER A 683 -1.78 11.40 -15.71
C SER A 683 -2.46 12.67 -15.17
N PHE A 684 -2.26 13.85 -15.80
CA PHE A 684 -2.93 15.09 -15.42
C PHE A 684 -4.31 15.24 -16.06
N SER A 685 -5.24 15.79 -15.31
CA SER A 685 -6.58 16.11 -15.81
C SER A 685 -6.63 17.25 -16.83
N THR A 686 -5.57 18.08 -16.84
CA THR A 686 -5.33 19.13 -17.84
C THR A 686 -4.81 18.58 -19.16
N TYR A 687 -4.38 17.33 -19.19
CA TYR A 687 -3.92 16.67 -20.41
C TYR A 687 -5.09 16.44 -21.37
N ASP A 688 -4.89 16.83 -22.63
CA ASP A 688 -5.76 16.51 -23.75
C ASP A 688 -4.88 16.09 -24.93
N ASN A 689 -5.26 15.02 -25.63
CA ASN A 689 -4.55 14.55 -26.82
C ASN A 689 -4.40 15.64 -27.89
N GLU A 690 -5.38 16.58 -27.99
CA GLU A 690 -5.31 17.71 -28.90
C GLU A 690 -4.05 18.59 -28.72
N MET A 691 -3.52 18.65 -27.49
CA MET A 691 -2.27 19.41 -27.24
C MET A 691 -1.05 18.79 -27.94
N LEU A 692 -1.08 17.49 -28.22
CA LEU A 692 0.02 16.80 -28.89
C LEU A 692 0.18 17.23 -30.35
N LYS A 693 -0.89 17.76 -30.98
CA LYS A 693 -0.81 18.33 -32.32
C LYS A 693 0.20 19.50 -32.41
N LYS A 694 0.41 20.20 -31.29
CA LYS A 694 1.45 21.26 -31.18
C LYS A 694 2.87 20.72 -31.38
N TYR A 695 3.07 19.43 -31.14
CA TYR A 695 4.38 18.75 -31.23
C TYR A 695 4.47 17.80 -32.44
N ASP A 696 3.61 17.99 -33.45
CA ASP A 696 3.56 17.20 -34.69
C ASP A 696 3.24 15.70 -34.48
N PHE A 697 2.52 15.38 -33.38
CA PHE A 697 1.94 14.04 -33.22
C PHE A 697 0.61 13.96 -34.00
N THR A 698 0.41 12.84 -34.68
CA THR A 698 -0.83 12.54 -35.39
C THR A 698 -1.79 11.72 -34.50
N GLU A 699 -3.06 11.62 -34.88
CA GLU A 699 -4.02 10.78 -34.12
C GLU A 699 -3.58 9.32 -34.07
N GLU A 700 -2.92 8.82 -35.11
CA GLU A 700 -2.37 7.47 -35.17
C GLU A 700 -1.22 7.23 -34.15
N ASP A 701 -0.53 8.29 -33.71
CA ASP A 701 0.60 8.18 -32.77
C ASP A 701 0.16 7.99 -31.31
N TYR A 702 -1.06 8.34 -30.94
CA TYR A 702 -1.53 8.25 -29.57
C TYR A 702 -2.75 7.34 -29.35
N GLU A 703 -3.42 6.87 -30.41
CA GLU A 703 -4.49 5.87 -30.31
C GLU A 703 -3.93 4.44 -30.07
N ASP A 704 -2.72 4.15 -30.54
CA ASP A 704 -2.09 2.83 -30.47
C ASP A 704 -1.41 2.49 -29.11
N TYR A 705 -1.47 3.40 -28.11
CA TYR A 705 -0.90 3.14 -26.77
C TYR A 705 -1.82 2.29 -25.86
N GLU A 706 -2.92 1.81 -26.38
CA GLU A 706 -3.97 1.15 -25.58
C GLU A 706 -4.08 -0.34 -25.87
N ASP A 707 -3.15 -1.12 -26.13
CA ASP A 707 -3.23 -2.60 -26.02
C ASP A 707 -2.05 -3.31 -26.67
N ASP A 708 -1.15 -3.83 -25.86
CA ASP A 708 -0.38 -5.01 -26.23
C ASP A 708 -0.03 -5.86 -24.99
N GLU A 709 -1.04 -6.50 -24.45
CA GLU A 709 -0.92 -7.81 -23.84
C GLU A 709 -2.10 -8.66 -24.34
N GLU A 710 -2.09 -9.11 -25.60
CA GLU A 710 -2.68 -10.36 -26.08
C GLU A 710 -2.90 -10.35 -27.61
N GLU A 711 -2.39 -11.42 -28.24
CA GLU A 711 -2.72 -11.99 -29.58
C GLU A 711 -2.21 -11.31 -30.85
N TYR A 712 -1.29 -12.03 -31.46
CA TYR A 712 -0.90 -11.91 -32.87
C TYR A 712 -2.10 -12.15 -33.79
N GLU A 713 -2.59 -11.11 -34.44
CA GLU A 713 -3.24 -11.20 -35.74
C GLU A 713 -2.59 -10.19 -36.70
N GLU A 714 -2.19 -10.73 -37.87
CA GLU A 714 -1.57 -9.98 -38.94
C GLU A 714 -2.55 -8.94 -39.53
N ASP A 715 -2.00 -7.77 -39.90
CA ASP A 715 -2.63 -6.68 -40.65
C ASP A 715 -3.47 -5.64 -39.89
N LYS A 716 -2.86 -4.94 -38.89
CA LYS A 716 -3.26 -3.57 -38.51
C LYS A 716 -2.08 -2.61 -38.69
N LYS A 717 -2.35 -1.41 -39.19
CA LYS A 717 -1.37 -0.32 -39.28
C LYS A 717 -0.98 0.07 -37.85
N VAL A 718 0.19 -0.35 -37.45
CA VAL A 718 0.77 -0.13 -36.11
C VAL A 718 1.38 1.28 -36.09
N GLY A 719 1.03 2.10 -35.13
CA GLY A 719 1.54 3.47 -34.95
C GLY A 719 3.04 3.53 -34.71
N PHE A 720 3.59 4.75 -34.79
CA PHE A 720 5.01 5.03 -34.72
C PHE A 720 5.70 4.41 -33.50
N PHE A 721 5.13 4.65 -32.31
CA PHE A 721 5.73 4.20 -31.04
C PHE A 721 5.62 2.69 -30.82
N SER A 722 4.55 2.03 -31.26
CA SER A 722 4.40 0.60 -31.19
C SER A 722 5.42 -0.11 -32.08
N ARG A 723 5.61 0.37 -33.32
CA ARG A 723 6.67 -0.14 -34.23
C ARG A 723 8.09 0.01 -33.69
N LEU A 724 8.32 1.09 -32.94
CA LEU A 724 9.61 1.35 -32.31
C LEU A 724 9.83 0.41 -31.11
N LYS A 725 8.79 0.19 -30.31
CA LYS A 725 8.80 -0.70 -29.14
C LYS A 725 9.12 -2.14 -29.54
N ASP A 726 8.43 -2.70 -30.53
CA ASP A 726 8.61 -4.07 -31.00
C ASP A 726 10.01 -4.34 -31.58
N LYS A 727 10.63 -3.33 -32.22
CA LYS A 727 11.96 -3.45 -32.82
C LYS A 727 13.12 -3.25 -31.84
N LEU A 728 12.91 -2.50 -30.75
CA LEU A 728 13.97 -2.16 -29.81
C LEU A 728 14.05 -3.11 -28.60
N PHE A 729 12.93 -3.72 -28.18
CA PHE A 729 12.92 -4.61 -27.02
C PHE A 729 13.50 -6.01 -27.25
N ASN A 730 13.89 -6.35 -28.47
CA ASN A 730 14.67 -7.56 -28.75
C ASN A 730 16.20 -7.39 -28.60
N VAL A 731 16.68 -6.22 -28.16
CA VAL A 731 18.10 -5.97 -27.85
C VAL A 731 18.34 -6.21 -26.37
N SER A 732 19.32 -7.05 -26.03
CA SER A 732 19.69 -7.39 -24.65
C SER A 732 20.02 -6.14 -23.84
N GLU A 733 19.41 -6.04 -22.65
CA GLU A 733 19.62 -4.96 -21.67
C GLU A 733 21.02 -5.11 -21.02
N ASP A 734 22.06 -4.58 -21.62
CA ASP A 734 23.32 -4.30 -20.93
C ASP A 734 23.25 -2.85 -20.43
N GLU A 735 23.41 -2.65 -19.12
CA GLU A 735 23.42 -1.33 -18.51
C GLU A 735 24.52 -0.45 -19.13
N ILE A 736 24.15 0.74 -19.58
CA ILE A 736 25.09 1.81 -19.90
C ILE A 736 25.36 2.55 -18.59
N ASP A 737 26.64 2.71 -18.25
CA ASP A 737 27.08 3.56 -17.15
C ASP A 737 26.74 5.03 -17.46
N GLN A 738 26.45 5.82 -16.44
CA GLN A 738 26.08 7.23 -16.58
C GLN A 738 27.21 8.04 -17.22
N GLU A 739 28.49 7.66 -16.95
CA GLU A 739 29.66 8.23 -17.60
C GLU A 739 29.72 7.93 -19.11
N GLU A 740 29.24 6.77 -19.54
CA GLU A 740 29.18 6.35 -20.95
C GLU A 740 28.04 7.09 -21.69
N LEU A 741 26.95 7.41 -20.99
CA LEU A 741 25.86 8.22 -21.51
C LEU A 741 26.29 9.67 -21.74
N GLU A 742 26.94 10.30 -20.74
CA GLU A 742 27.46 11.66 -20.83
C GLU A 742 28.49 11.78 -21.95
N ALA A 743 29.43 10.83 -22.07
CA ALA A 743 30.44 10.83 -23.13
C ALA A 743 29.86 10.73 -24.55
N VAL A 744 28.73 10.03 -24.74
CA VAL A 744 28.07 9.93 -26.06
C VAL A 744 27.26 11.19 -26.38
N LEU A 745 26.70 11.85 -25.37
CA LEU A 745 26.00 13.12 -25.54
C LEU A 745 26.95 14.27 -25.81
N ASP A 746 28.11 14.32 -25.11
CA ASP A 746 29.17 15.32 -25.33
C ASP A 746 29.80 15.20 -26.74
N ASP A 747 30.10 13.96 -27.21
CA ASP A 747 30.57 13.71 -28.57
C ASP A 747 29.55 14.21 -29.62
N TYR A 748 28.24 14.15 -29.33
CA TYR A 748 27.21 14.62 -30.25
C TYR A 748 27.07 16.15 -30.26
N GLU A 749 27.24 16.83 -29.11
CA GLU A 749 27.26 18.27 -29.02
C GLU A 749 28.52 18.86 -29.68
N GLU A 750 29.70 18.18 -29.61
CA GLU A 750 30.91 18.62 -30.30
C GLU A 750 30.80 18.51 -31.83
N GLU A 751 30.13 17.46 -32.37
CA GLU A 751 29.88 17.32 -33.84
C GLU A 751 28.94 18.43 -34.35
N GLU A 752 27.91 18.85 -33.57
CA GLU A 752 27.01 19.95 -33.96
C GLU A 752 27.71 21.31 -33.97
N TYR A 753 28.71 21.53 -33.12
CA TYR A 753 29.54 22.76 -33.11
C TYR A 753 30.56 22.82 -34.26
N GLU A 754 31.02 21.70 -34.80
CA GLU A 754 31.94 21.68 -35.94
C GLU A 754 31.25 21.98 -37.29
N GLU A 755 29.95 21.67 -37.46
CA GLU A 755 29.21 22.00 -38.69
C GLU A 755 28.80 23.48 -38.83
N GLU A 756 28.76 24.26 -37.74
CA GLU A 756 28.38 25.70 -37.78
C GLU A 756 29.52 26.70 -37.99
N THR A 757 30.75 26.27 -38.17
CA THR A 757 31.85 27.20 -38.43
C THR A 757 32.04 27.46 -39.94
N PRO A 758 31.76 28.68 -40.46
CA PRO A 758 31.92 28.96 -41.87
C PRO A 758 33.40 29.06 -42.23
N VAL A 759 33.80 28.23 -43.19
CA VAL A 759 35.15 28.26 -43.81
C VAL A 759 35.45 29.65 -44.32
N LYS A 760 36.32 30.39 -43.64
CA LYS A 760 36.93 31.62 -44.14
C LYS A 760 37.87 31.29 -45.27
N LYS A 761 37.47 31.52 -46.52
CA LYS A 761 38.36 31.63 -47.67
C LYS A 761 39.31 32.82 -47.45
N LYS A 762 40.61 32.54 -47.36
CA LYS A 762 41.65 33.58 -47.50
C LYS A 762 42.04 33.72 -48.98
N PRO A 763 42.50 34.96 -49.38
CA PRO A 763 42.57 35.39 -50.77
C PRO A 763 43.61 34.74 -51.62
#